data_786d43a162c16769c59ad39866353f78
#
_entry.id   786d43a162c16769c59ad39866353f78
#
_cell.length_a   1.000
_cell.length_b   1.000
_cell.length_c   1.000
_cell.angle_alpha   90.00
_cell.angle_beta   90.00
_cell.angle_gamma   90.00
#
_symmetry.space_group_name_H-M   'P 1'
#
loop_
_entity.id
_entity.type
_entity.pdbx_description
1 polymer ?
#
loop_
_entity_poly.entity_id
_entity_poly.type
_entity_poly.pdbx_seq_one_letter_code
_entity_poly.pdbx_strand_id
1 'polypeptide(L)'
;ADLRDREKEREFFADCKRHFDNIRQTVTDTFRASGYELDKTDAVLEPSYICEALGLQGRLDYMQRDMSSFIEMKSGKADEYAIRGKVEPKENNRVQMLLYQAVLEYAMGKEHHRVKPYLLYTRYPLLYPARPSWAMLRRVMNVRNRIVANEYGIQLRNSLQYTAERLRDIAPGTLNERQLDNTLWKRYLYPSIDAVTQKIHALSPLEQSYFYALYNFITKELYTSKSGDVEYEGRTGASALWLATLEEKSENGEILYDLAIRQNCAADIHKPYLLLERTHTDIDTLPNFRQGDAIVLYERNVSEDNVTNKMVFKGNIEEISDCNIRIRLRAAQQNVRVLPMESRYAIEHDYMDTSFRCMYWGLSAFLSATKDRRDLLLNQRKPEFDTALNGAISAAADDFVRITLKAQAAKDYFLLVGPPGTGKTSRALRSMVEAFYREGKEILLLSYTNRAVDEICKMLTAITPEVDFIRIGSELSCDGVYRPHLIENVLEPCSTRREVQERMARCRIFVGTVATLSGKTELFRLKTFDVALIDEATQILEPQLLGLLCMRGVTGGNAIGKFVLIGDHKQLPAVVLQSSEQSEIQDEGLRGIGLHNLKDSLFERLYRNAISQQAVGGRQTSAFNSRFSAFNSLDMLCRQGRMNVEVAAFPNRAFYGGLLQPVGLEHQTGVLKLSPQLSADEFAALLTRRVAFLPSVPEPPMQSAKMNRSEAKIVAGLAAAVYRQYTFAEGCFSAASTLGVITPYRSQIALIKKEIEALEIPALNEILVDTVERFQGSERDVIIYSFCVNRLSQLRFLANLTEENGIRIDRKLNVALTRARKQMFIIGVRQLLEQNPIYAQLFKSCDS
;
A
#
# COMPACT_ATOMS: atom_id res chain seq x y z
N ALA A 1 -18.37 19.82 -0.86
CA ALA A 1 -19.03 20.99 -0.28
C ALA A 1 -18.79 20.99 1.23
N ASP A 2 -18.64 22.16 1.87
CA ASP A 2 -18.55 22.25 3.34
C ASP A 2 -19.95 22.03 3.91
N LEU A 3 -20.20 20.87 4.50
CA LEU A 3 -21.50 20.52 5.09
C LEU A 3 -21.98 21.48 6.19
N ARG A 4 -21.14 22.39 6.66
CA ARG A 4 -21.45 23.37 7.72
C ARG A 4 -21.92 24.73 7.19
N ASP A 5 -21.77 24.99 5.87
CA ASP A 5 -22.05 26.27 5.24
C ASP A 5 -23.09 26.12 4.13
N ARG A 6 -24.37 26.48 4.42
CA ARG A 6 -25.48 26.39 3.48
C ARG A 6 -25.33 27.33 2.28
N GLU A 7 -24.67 28.45 2.44
CA GLU A 7 -24.49 29.41 1.35
C GLU A 7 -23.51 28.87 0.33
N LYS A 8 -22.38 28.37 0.77
CA LYS A 8 -21.40 27.68 -0.09
C LYS A 8 -21.97 26.43 -0.77
N GLU A 9 -22.85 25.72 -0.10
CA GLU A 9 -23.54 24.57 -0.71
C GLU A 9 -24.43 25.00 -1.88
N ARG A 10 -25.26 26.04 -1.69
CA ARG A 10 -26.08 26.59 -2.76
C ARG A 10 -25.26 27.11 -3.93
N GLU A 11 -24.17 27.84 -3.64
CA GLU A 11 -23.22 28.30 -4.66
C GLU A 11 -22.61 27.11 -5.43
N PHE A 12 -22.22 26.07 -4.72
CA PHE A 12 -21.67 24.85 -5.34
C PHE A 12 -22.66 24.19 -6.32
N PHE A 13 -23.91 23.98 -5.91
CA PHE A 13 -24.93 23.41 -6.80
C PHE A 13 -25.27 24.33 -7.98
N ALA A 14 -25.31 25.63 -7.76
CA ALA A 14 -25.51 26.60 -8.84
C ALA A 14 -24.33 26.59 -9.83
N ASP A 15 -23.10 26.48 -9.33
CA ASP A 15 -21.91 26.34 -10.17
C ASP A 15 -21.91 25.02 -10.95
N CYS A 16 -22.25 23.89 -10.30
CA CYS A 16 -22.38 22.59 -10.98
C CYS A 16 -23.40 22.64 -12.13
N LYS A 17 -24.57 23.23 -11.90
CA LYS A 17 -25.59 23.40 -12.93
C LYS A 17 -25.07 24.28 -14.09
N ARG A 18 -24.43 25.40 -13.78
CA ARG A 18 -23.83 26.28 -14.80
C ARG A 18 -22.79 25.55 -15.63
N HIS A 19 -21.88 24.78 -14.99
CA HIS A 19 -20.89 23.98 -15.69
C HIS A 19 -21.53 22.97 -16.63
N PHE A 20 -22.55 22.25 -16.16
CA PHE A 20 -23.30 21.30 -16.96
C PHE A 20 -23.97 21.95 -18.18
N ASP A 21 -24.69 23.08 -17.98
CA ASP A 21 -25.38 23.79 -19.04
C ASP A 21 -24.39 24.33 -20.10
N ASN A 22 -23.21 24.84 -19.67
CA ASN A 22 -22.18 25.33 -20.57
C ASN A 22 -21.50 24.19 -21.35
N ILE A 23 -21.22 23.06 -20.73
CA ILE A 23 -20.70 21.87 -21.44
C ILE A 23 -21.72 21.41 -22.47
N ARG A 24 -23.01 21.29 -22.08
CA ARG A 24 -24.08 20.89 -22.98
C ARG A 24 -24.17 21.83 -24.18
N GLN A 25 -24.20 23.13 -23.95
CA GLN A 25 -24.21 24.14 -25.03
C GLN A 25 -23.00 24.03 -25.95
N THR A 26 -21.79 23.87 -25.39
CA THR A 26 -20.58 23.70 -26.19
C THR A 26 -20.68 22.46 -27.09
N VAL A 27 -21.10 21.33 -26.54
CA VAL A 27 -21.20 20.07 -27.30
C VAL A 27 -22.32 20.11 -28.35
N THR A 28 -23.43 20.79 -28.08
CA THR A 28 -24.58 20.88 -29.04
C THR A 28 -24.33 21.89 -30.14
N ASP A 29 -23.78 23.04 -29.81
CA ASP A 29 -23.74 24.21 -30.72
C ASP A 29 -22.30 24.40 -31.30
N THR A 30 -21.26 24.48 -30.41
CA THR A 30 -19.92 24.83 -30.86
C THR A 30 -19.27 23.69 -31.66
N PHE A 31 -19.47 22.43 -31.28
CA PHE A 31 -18.93 21.29 -32.01
C PHE A 31 -19.38 21.24 -33.49
N ARG A 32 -20.58 21.73 -33.78
CA ARG A 32 -21.13 21.79 -35.14
C ARG A 32 -20.78 23.07 -35.89
N ALA A 33 -20.22 24.05 -35.20
CA ALA A 33 -19.87 25.32 -35.81
C ALA A 33 -18.73 25.17 -36.82
N SER A 34 -18.77 25.91 -37.89
CA SER A 34 -17.73 25.95 -38.90
C SER A 34 -16.35 26.24 -38.27
N GLY A 35 -15.36 25.42 -38.60
CA GLY A 35 -13.99 25.53 -38.12
C GLY A 35 -13.60 24.67 -36.91
N TYR A 36 -14.57 24.08 -36.21
CA TYR A 36 -14.28 23.15 -35.12
C TYR A 36 -14.26 21.69 -35.57
N GLU A 37 -15.25 21.24 -36.34
CA GLU A 37 -15.34 19.89 -36.92
C GLU A 37 -15.16 18.77 -35.90
N LEU A 38 -15.84 18.90 -34.76
CA LEU A 38 -15.78 17.92 -33.66
C LEU A 38 -16.99 17.01 -33.71
N ASP A 39 -16.76 15.70 -33.68
CA ASP A 39 -17.82 14.68 -33.57
C ASP A 39 -17.87 14.10 -32.16
N LYS A 40 -18.94 14.43 -31.42
CA LYS A 40 -19.15 13.90 -30.08
C LYS A 40 -19.38 12.38 -30.06
N THR A 41 -19.76 11.76 -31.18
CA THR A 41 -20.02 10.32 -31.29
C THR A 41 -18.77 9.51 -31.61
N ASP A 42 -17.70 10.15 -32.07
CA ASP A 42 -16.41 9.53 -32.41
C ASP A 42 -15.29 10.06 -31.52
N ALA A 43 -15.53 10.04 -30.21
CA ALA A 43 -14.64 10.56 -29.20
C ALA A 43 -14.14 9.46 -28.25
N VAL A 44 -12.91 9.66 -27.78
CA VAL A 44 -12.29 8.89 -26.69
C VAL A 44 -12.29 9.77 -25.45
N LEU A 45 -12.77 9.23 -24.33
CA LEU A 45 -12.80 9.93 -23.05
C LEU A 45 -11.67 9.45 -22.15
N GLU A 46 -10.97 10.39 -21.54
CA GLU A 46 -9.85 10.18 -20.62
C GLU A 46 -8.75 9.25 -21.14
N PRO A 47 -8.33 9.31 -22.44
CA PRO A 47 -7.21 8.53 -22.93
C PRO A 47 -5.92 8.97 -22.24
N SER A 48 -5.07 7.98 -21.91
CA SER A 48 -3.77 8.21 -21.28
C SER A 48 -2.64 7.89 -22.25
N TYR A 49 -1.51 8.55 -22.08
CA TYR A 49 -0.32 8.38 -22.89
C TYR A 49 0.94 8.40 -22.03
N ILE A 50 1.91 7.58 -22.40
CA ILE A 50 3.26 7.55 -21.83
C ILE A 50 4.22 7.93 -22.95
N CYS A 51 4.98 9.00 -22.77
CA CYS A 51 5.94 9.50 -23.76
C CYS A 51 7.35 9.41 -23.18
N GLU A 52 8.06 8.34 -23.53
CA GLU A 52 9.44 8.12 -23.07
C GLU A 52 10.38 9.22 -23.54
N ALA A 53 10.28 9.61 -24.83
CA ALA A 53 11.13 10.64 -25.43
C ALA A 53 11.12 11.98 -24.68
N LEU A 54 9.98 12.34 -24.10
CA LEU A 54 9.84 13.56 -23.30
C LEU A 54 9.93 13.28 -21.79
N GLY A 55 9.94 12.02 -21.35
CA GLY A 55 9.84 11.64 -19.94
C GLY A 55 8.57 12.18 -19.28
N LEU A 56 7.45 12.09 -19.97
CA LEU A 56 6.16 12.63 -19.55
C LEU A 56 5.06 11.56 -19.72
N GLN A 57 4.08 11.62 -18.85
CA GLN A 57 2.81 10.91 -19.02
C GLN A 57 1.67 11.91 -18.84
N GLY A 58 0.55 11.65 -19.50
CA GLY A 58 -0.60 12.53 -19.43
C GLY A 58 -1.90 11.83 -19.73
N ARG A 59 -3.00 12.42 -19.27
CA ARG A 59 -4.36 11.99 -19.53
C ARG A 59 -5.14 13.19 -20.05
N LEU A 60 -5.70 13.07 -21.24
CA LEU A 60 -6.56 14.08 -21.84
C LEU A 60 -7.99 13.87 -21.38
N ASP A 61 -8.78 14.94 -21.29
CA ASP A 61 -10.20 14.81 -20.91
C ASP A 61 -11.06 14.28 -22.07
N TYR A 62 -10.79 14.78 -23.30
CA TYR A 62 -11.52 14.42 -24.52
C TYR A 62 -10.59 14.45 -25.72
N MET A 63 -10.72 13.48 -26.62
CA MET A 63 -9.99 13.42 -27.88
C MET A 63 -10.84 12.80 -28.99
N GLN A 64 -10.72 13.30 -30.23
CA GLN A 64 -11.27 12.59 -31.38
C GLN A 64 -10.50 11.30 -31.63
N ARG A 65 -11.21 10.23 -32.02
CA ARG A 65 -10.61 8.89 -32.19
C ARG A 65 -9.46 8.87 -33.21
N ASP A 66 -9.54 9.70 -34.25
CA ASP A 66 -8.48 9.87 -35.26
C ASP A 66 -7.29 10.73 -34.77
N MET A 67 -7.37 11.26 -33.54
CA MET A 67 -6.39 12.18 -32.93
C MET A 67 -6.27 13.53 -33.63
N SER A 68 -7.21 13.91 -34.47
CA SER A 68 -7.19 15.21 -35.18
C SER A 68 -7.39 16.40 -34.25
N SER A 69 -8.02 16.19 -33.10
CA SER A 69 -8.25 17.24 -32.11
C SER A 69 -8.47 16.67 -30.71
N PHE A 70 -8.17 17.49 -29.70
CA PHE A 70 -8.47 17.17 -28.30
C PHE A 70 -8.94 18.41 -27.53
N ILE A 71 -9.63 18.18 -26.42
CA ILE A 71 -10.12 19.22 -25.51
C ILE A 71 -9.65 18.90 -24.11
N GLU A 72 -9.06 19.88 -23.44
CA GLU A 72 -8.76 19.88 -22.03
C GLU A 72 -9.79 20.75 -21.31
N MET A 73 -10.43 20.22 -20.25
CA MET A 73 -11.49 20.91 -19.52
C MET A 73 -10.99 21.48 -18.18
N LYS A 74 -11.46 22.69 -17.86
CA LYS A 74 -11.12 23.38 -16.60
C LYS A 74 -12.37 23.94 -15.94
N SER A 75 -12.62 23.59 -14.69
CA SER A 75 -13.72 24.13 -13.87
C SER A 75 -13.45 25.52 -13.30
N GLY A 76 -12.17 25.96 -13.32
CA GLY A 76 -11.76 27.28 -12.82
C GLY A 76 -12.13 28.45 -13.73
N LYS A 77 -11.78 29.68 -13.28
CA LYS A 77 -11.89 30.87 -14.10
C LYS A 77 -10.68 30.99 -15.02
N ALA A 78 -10.89 31.51 -16.24
CA ALA A 78 -9.86 32.05 -17.10
C ALA A 78 -9.33 33.38 -16.54
N ASP A 79 -8.27 33.93 -17.16
CA ASP A 79 -7.80 35.28 -16.81
C ASP A 79 -8.71 36.33 -17.46
N GLU A 80 -9.34 37.15 -16.64
CA GLU A 80 -10.19 38.26 -17.09
C GLU A 80 -9.37 39.55 -17.07
N TYR A 81 -9.00 40.05 -18.23
CA TYR A 81 -8.32 41.34 -18.35
C TYR A 81 -9.35 42.47 -18.42
N ALA A 82 -9.44 43.27 -17.36
CA ALA A 82 -10.41 44.35 -17.20
C ALA A 82 -10.35 45.43 -18.30
N ILE A 83 -9.24 45.57 -19.02
CA ILE A 83 -8.98 46.64 -19.99
C ILE A 83 -9.62 46.37 -21.38
N ARG A 84 -9.99 45.12 -21.72
CA ARG A 84 -10.55 44.78 -23.04
C ARG A 84 -11.77 43.85 -23.05
N GLY A 85 -12.28 43.46 -21.91
CA GLY A 85 -13.39 42.48 -21.82
C GLY A 85 -13.05 41.11 -22.45
N LYS A 86 -11.78 40.82 -22.71
CA LYS A 86 -11.34 39.52 -23.25
C LYS A 86 -10.98 38.59 -22.12
N VAL A 87 -11.58 37.43 -22.20
CA VAL A 87 -11.22 36.28 -21.35
C VAL A 87 -10.12 35.51 -22.07
N GLU A 88 -8.95 35.33 -21.43
CA GLU A 88 -7.82 34.60 -22.01
C GLU A 88 -7.49 33.36 -21.15
N PRO A 89 -7.08 32.25 -21.78
CA PRO A 89 -6.61 31.07 -21.07
C PRO A 89 -5.38 31.36 -20.17
N LYS A 90 -5.37 30.81 -18.96
CA LYS A 90 -4.24 30.89 -18.06
C LYS A 90 -2.99 30.25 -18.67
N GLU A 91 -1.82 30.83 -18.42
CA GLU A 91 -0.55 30.35 -19.00
C GLU A 91 -0.28 28.86 -18.65
N ASN A 92 -0.52 28.44 -17.40
CA ASN A 92 -0.33 27.05 -16.98
C ASN A 92 -1.24 26.07 -17.74
N ASN A 93 -2.49 26.44 -18.03
CA ASN A 93 -3.41 25.61 -18.80
C ASN A 93 -3.00 25.53 -20.28
N ARG A 94 -2.51 26.63 -20.84
CA ARG A 94 -1.93 26.63 -22.20
C ARG A 94 -0.68 25.73 -22.29
N VAL A 95 0.18 25.78 -21.28
CA VAL A 95 1.34 24.90 -21.16
C VAL A 95 0.94 23.43 -21.15
N GLN A 96 -0.07 23.07 -20.38
CA GLN A 96 -0.57 21.68 -20.32
C GLN A 96 -1.01 21.18 -21.70
N MET A 97 -1.71 22.00 -22.46
CA MET A 97 -2.13 21.65 -23.82
C MET A 97 -0.94 21.47 -24.77
N LEU A 98 0.09 22.34 -24.67
CA LEU A 98 1.30 22.21 -25.47
C LEU A 98 2.07 20.92 -25.15
N LEU A 99 2.11 20.52 -23.87
CA LEU A 99 2.71 19.25 -23.46
C LEU A 99 1.92 18.06 -24.03
N TYR A 100 0.60 18.09 -24.02
CA TYR A 100 -0.21 17.02 -24.63
C TYR A 100 0.00 16.95 -26.15
N GLN A 101 0.06 18.09 -26.83
CA GLN A 101 0.34 18.11 -28.26
C GLN A 101 1.73 17.53 -28.57
N ALA A 102 2.75 17.87 -27.76
CA ALA A 102 4.07 17.29 -27.89
C ALA A 102 4.08 15.77 -27.58
N VAL A 103 3.33 15.33 -26.58
CA VAL A 103 3.17 13.89 -26.28
C VAL A 103 2.56 13.16 -27.48
N LEU A 104 1.51 13.68 -28.10
CA LEU A 104 0.91 13.06 -29.30
C LEU A 104 1.88 13.04 -30.50
N GLU A 105 2.71 14.07 -30.64
CA GLU A 105 3.74 14.10 -31.69
C GLU A 105 4.83 13.04 -31.45
N TYR A 106 5.41 13.01 -30.25
CA TYR A 106 6.57 12.16 -29.95
C TYR A 106 6.22 10.70 -29.62
N ALA A 107 5.04 10.43 -29.06
CA ALA A 107 4.61 9.07 -28.76
C ALA A 107 3.79 8.44 -29.89
N MET A 108 2.92 9.22 -30.56
CA MET A 108 1.97 8.71 -31.55
C MET A 108 2.33 9.09 -32.98
N GLY A 109 3.42 9.80 -33.20
CA GLY A 109 3.85 10.25 -34.53
C GLY A 109 2.89 11.25 -35.22
N LYS A 110 2.03 11.92 -34.44
CA LYS A 110 1.07 12.89 -34.97
C LYS A 110 1.70 14.26 -35.09
N GLU A 111 1.98 14.72 -36.31
CA GLU A 111 2.55 16.05 -36.57
C GLU A 111 1.72 17.13 -35.87
N HIS A 112 2.37 18.01 -35.10
CA HIS A 112 1.69 19.00 -34.25
C HIS A 112 0.73 19.93 -35.02
N HIS A 113 1.01 20.24 -36.30
CA HIS A 113 0.12 21.09 -37.12
C HIS A 113 -1.16 20.39 -37.58
N ARG A 114 -1.22 19.04 -37.49
CA ARG A 114 -2.41 18.24 -37.79
C ARG A 114 -3.33 18.01 -36.60
N VAL A 115 -2.87 18.36 -35.40
CA VAL A 115 -3.64 18.19 -34.17
C VAL A 115 -4.15 19.55 -33.70
N LYS A 116 -5.46 19.71 -33.56
CA LYS A 116 -6.10 20.94 -33.09
C LYS A 116 -6.38 20.86 -31.59
N PRO A 117 -5.60 21.53 -30.73
CA PRO A 117 -5.82 21.54 -29.29
C PRO A 117 -6.81 22.61 -28.88
N TYR A 118 -7.78 22.26 -28.02
CA TYR A 118 -8.77 23.17 -27.48
C TYR A 118 -8.77 23.15 -25.95
N LEU A 119 -9.08 24.30 -25.35
CA LEU A 119 -9.27 24.47 -23.91
C LEU A 119 -10.71 24.91 -23.64
N LEU A 120 -11.45 24.16 -22.83
CA LEU A 120 -12.78 24.46 -22.38
C LEU A 120 -12.76 24.87 -20.91
N TYR A 121 -13.05 26.15 -20.62
CA TYR A 121 -13.42 26.54 -19.27
C TYR A 121 -14.91 26.32 -19.09
N THR A 122 -15.31 25.36 -18.28
CA THR A 122 -16.73 24.98 -18.14
C THR A 122 -17.58 26.07 -17.48
N ARG A 123 -17.00 27.15 -16.99
CA ARG A 123 -17.70 28.39 -16.58
C ARG A 123 -18.25 29.19 -17.75
N TYR A 124 -17.76 28.96 -18.97
CA TYR A 124 -18.09 29.68 -20.19
C TYR A 124 -18.36 28.68 -21.31
N PRO A 125 -19.37 28.90 -22.17
CA PRO A 125 -19.65 27.98 -23.29
C PRO A 125 -18.72 28.26 -24.50
N LEU A 126 -17.42 28.39 -24.27
CA LEU A 126 -16.43 28.80 -25.27
C LEU A 126 -15.24 27.83 -25.33
N LEU A 127 -14.89 27.36 -26.52
CA LEU A 127 -13.67 26.65 -26.82
C LEU A 127 -12.58 27.63 -27.25
N TYR A 128 -11.45 27.59 -26.54
CA TYR A 128 -10.27 28.40 -26.84
C TYR A 128 -9.25 27.55 -27.63
N PRO A 129 -8.97 27.85 -28.89
CA PRO A 129 -7.90 27.18 -29.62
C PRO A 129 -6.55 27.53 -29.00
N ALA A 130 -5.73 26.54 -28.74
CA ALA A 130 -4.36 26.78 -28.35
C ALA A 130 -3.50 27.03 -29.62
N ARG A 131 -2.60 28.00 -29.54
CA ARG A 131 -1.58 28.22 -30.56
C ARG A 131 -0.30 27.55 -30.09
N PRO A 132 0.31 26.67 -30.90
CA PRO A 132 1.62 26.10 -30.62
C PRO A 132 2.67 27.19 -30.35
N SER A 133 3.52 26.97 -29.35
CA SER A 133 4.65 27.88 -29.07
C SER A 133 5.86 27.05 -28.65
N TRP A 134 6.76 26.81 -29.59
CA TRP A 134 8.01 26.10 -29.35
C TRP A 134 8.88 26.76 -28.28
N ALA A 135 8.90 28.10 -28.21
CA ALA A 135 9.63 28.82 -27.17
C ALA A 135 9.06 28.47 -25.75
N MET A 136 7.73 28.40 -25.63
CA MET A 136 7.09 28.01 -24.37
C MET A 136 7.35 26.54 -24.04
N LEU A 137 7.26 25.63 -25.00
CA LEU A 137 7.56 24.21 -24.80
C LEU A 137 8.99 24.02 -24.30
N ARG A 138 9.99 24.64 -24.93
CA ARG A 138 11.41 24.61 -24.49
C ARG A 138 11.57 25.08 -23.04
N ARG A 139 10.90 26.18 -22.66
CA ARG A 139 10.94 26.70 -21.29
C ARG A 139 10.38 25.68 -20.29
N VAL A 140 9.27 25.04 -20.61
CA VAL A 140 8.64 24.05 -19.76
C VAL A 140 9.49 22.78 -19.64
N MET A 141 10.10 22.33 -20.75
CA MET A 141 11.04 21.21 -20.72
C MET A 141 12.28 21.52 -19.86
N ASN A 142 12.77 22.75 -19.87
CA ASN A 142 13.85 23.18 -18.96
C ASN A 142 13.40 23.13 -17.48
N VAL A 143 12.15 23.52 -17.17
CA VAL A 143 11.60 23.39 -15.81
C VAL A 143 11.54 21.90 -15.40
N ARG A 144 11.03 21.01 -16.27
CA ARG A 144 11.03 19.57 -16.05
C ARG A 144 12.44 19.04 -15.80
N ASN A 145 13.42 19.44 -16.62
CA ASN A 145 14.81 19.01 -16.46
C ASN A 145 15.40 19.45 -15.12
N ARG A 146 15.09 20.67 -14.65
CA ARG A 146 15.53 21.17 -13.33
C ARG A 146 14.91 20.36 -12.18
N ILE A 147 13.63 20.01 -12.27
CA ILE A 147 12.95 19.16 -11.26
C ILE A 147 13.63 17.79 -11.19
N VAL A 148 13.80 17.13 -12.34
CA VAL A 148 14.43 15.82 -12.42
C VAL A 148 15.88 15.86 -11.92
N ALA A 149 16.65 16.90 -12.29
CA ALA A 149 18.04 17.06 -11.84
C ALA A 149 18.13 17.25 -10.32
N ASN A 150 17.18 17.94 -9.69
CA ASN A 150 17.14 18.11 -8.24
C ASN A 150 16.81 16.78 -7.54
N GLU A 151 15.79 16.04 -8.01
CA GLU A 151 15.44 14.72 -7.48
C GLU A 151 16.60 13.71 -7.64
N TYR A 152 17.22 13.69 -8.82
CA TYR A 152 18.40 12.85 -9.09
C TYR A 152 19.61 13.24 -8.24
N GLY A 153 19.81 14.55 -8.01
CA GLY A 153 20.86 15.04 -7.12
C GLY A 153 20.70 14.57 -5.68
N ILE A 154 19.46 14.50 -5.18
CA ILE A 154 19.16 13.95 -3.84
C ILE A 154 19.45 12.44 -3.82
N GLN A 155 19.03 11.70 -4.85
CA GLN A 155 19.28 10.26 -4.96
C GLN A 155 20.79 9.95 -5.03
N LEU A 156 21.52 10.64 -5.93
CA LEU A 156 22.94 10.36 -6.18
C LEU A 156 23.85 10.72 -5.00
N ARG A 157 23.60 11.86 -4.34
CA ARG A 157 24.44 12.33 -3.25
C ARG A 157 24.16 11.67 -1.92
N ASN A 158 22.98 11.12 -1.74
CA ASN A 158 22.52 10.46 -0.50
C ASN A 158 22.95 11.24 0.77
N SER A 159 22.81 12.57 0.74
CA SER A 159 23.30 13.47 1.78
C SER A 159 22.17 14.30 2.38
N LEU A 160 22.00 14.17 3.71
CA LEU A 160 21.05 14.99 4.46
C LEU A 160 21.41 16.48 4.37
N GLN A 161 22.71 16.81 4.41
CA GLN A 161 23.19 18.18 4.28
C GLN A 161 22.81 18.77 2.91
N TYR A 162 23.06 18.04 1.82
CA TYR A 162 22.66 18.48 0.48
C TYR A 162 21.16 18.75 0.38
N THR A 163 20.34 17.85 0.93
CA THR A 163 18.87 18.04 0.97
C THR A 163 18.47 19.27 1.77
N ALA A 164 19.09 19.48 2.94
CA ALA A 164 18.84 20.64 3.77
C ALA A 164 19.21 21.95 3.07
N GLU A 165 20.36 21.98 2.37
CA GLU A 165 20.77 23.16 1.58
C GLU A 165 19.76 23.46 0.47
N ARG A 166 19.34 22.44 -0.31
CA ARG A 166 18.32 22.63 -1.37
C ARG A 166 17.00 23.17 -0.85
N LEU A 167 16.53 22.68 0.31
CA LEU A 167 15.27 23.13 0.90
C LEU A 167 15.37 24.53 1.54
N ARG A 168 16.52 24.88 2.11
CA ARG A 168 16.77 26.25 2.64
C ARG A 168 16.84 27.30 1.52
N ASP A 169 17.30 26.90 0.34
CA ASP A 169 17.32 27.78 -0.84
C ASP A 169 15.89 28.13 -1.34
N ILE A 170 14.87 27.39 -0.92
CA ILE A 170 13.48 27.67 -1.30
C ILE A 170 12.97 28.81 -0.41
N ALA A 171 12.92 30.02 -0.97
CA ALA A 171 12.36 31.21 -0.31
C ALA A 171 11.65 32.08 -1.36
N PRO A 172 10.71 32.95 -0.95
CA PRO A 172 10.05 33.86 -1.90
C PRO A 172 11.04 34.66 -2.75
N GLY A 173 12.14 35.12 -2.16
CA GLY A 173 13.16 35.90 -2.87
C GLY A 173 13.91 35.08 -3.92
N THR A 174 14.33 33.85 -3.59
CA THR A 174 15.07 32.96 -4.51
C THR A 174 14.20 32.42 -5.63
N LEU A 175 12.91 32.20 -5.39
CA LEU A 175 11.97 31.73 -6.42
C LEU A 175 11.45 32.85 -7.33
N ASN A 176 11.67 34.12 -6.96
CA ASN A 176 11.31 35.27 -7.78
C ASN A 176 12.46 35.68 -8.75
N GLU A 177 12.93 34.75 -9.55
CA GLU A 177 14.04 34.97 -10.50
C GLU A 177 13.79 36.18 -11.45
N ARG A 178 12.52 36.47 -11.75
CA ARG A 178 12.10 37.58 -12.61
C ARG A 178 11.91 38.91 -11.90
N GLN A 179 12.14 38.93 -10.60
CA GLN A 179 11.91 40.10 -9.74
C GLN A 179 10.50 40.71 -9.93
N LEU A 180 9.47 39.82 -10.01
CA LEU A 180 8.09 40.26 -10.17
C LEU A 180 7.67 41.09 -8.94
N ASP A 181 7.07 42.25 -9.18
CA ASP A 181 6.52 43.14 -8.17
C ASP A 181 5.04 43.51 -8.45
N ASN A 182 4.35 42.68 -9.20
CA ASN A 182 2.96 42.84 -9.59
C ASN A 182 1.96 42.23 -8.59
N THR A 183 0.68 42.49 -8.83
CA THR A 183 -0.40 41.96 -8.00
C THR A 183 -0.43 40.45 -7.88
N LEU A 184 -0.06 39.73 -8.99
CA LEU A 184 0.03 38.27 -9.01
C LEU A 184 1.06 37.78 -7.98
N TRP A 185 2.24 38.39 -7.98
CA TRP A 185 3.29 38.05 -7.02
C TRP A 185 2.86 38.37 -5.58
N LYS A 186 2.47 39.60 -5.30
CA LYS A 186 2.14 40.08 -3.94
C LYS A 186 0.95 39.37 -3.31
N ARG A 187 -0.09 39.09 -4.10
CA ARG A 187 -1.35 38.58 -3.58
C ARG A 187 -1.45 37.04 -3.58
N TYR A 188 -0.77 36.36 -4.48
CA TYR A 188 -0.95 34.91 -4.68
C TYR A 188 0.32 34.09 -4.54
N LEU A 189 1.43 34.48 -5.20
CA LEU A 189 2.64 33.65 -5.20
C LEU A 189 3.45 33.81 -3.92
N TYR A 190 3.80 35.03 -3.54
CA TYR A 190 4.56 35.32 -2.32
C TYR A 190 3.90 34.70 -1.08
N PRO A 191 2.60 34.94 -0.75
CA PRO A 191 2.00 34.39 0.45
C PRO A 191 1.96 32.86 0.48
N SER A 192 1.77 32.20 -0.66
CA SER A 192 1.72 30.75 -0.73
C SER A 192 3.09 30.10 -0.50
N ILE A 193 4.17 30.68 -1.03
CA ILE A 193 5.54 30.22 -0.79
C ILE A 193 5.94 30.50 0.67
N ASP A 194 5.71 31.74 1.12
CA ASP A 194 6.07 32.22 2.45
C ASP A 194 5.39 31.40 3.55
N ALA A 195 4.12 31.04 3.37
CA ALA A 195 3.37 30.22 4.33
C ALA A 195 3.99 28.82 4.56
N VAL A 196 4.70 28.27 3.59
CA VAL A 196 5.42 26.99 3.72
C VAL A 196 6.80 27.22 4.32
N THR A 197 7.55 28.17 3.79
CA THR A 197 8.93 28.43 4.22
C THR A 197 9.01 28.94 5.64
N GLN A 198 8.08 29.78 6.08
CA GLN A 198 8.00 30.23 7.47
C GLN A 198 7.76 29.06 8.43
N LYS A 199 6.91 28.08 8.10
CA LYS A 199 6.70 26.90 8.92
C LYS A 199 7.96 26.06 9.07
N ILE A 200 8.73 25.89 7.99
CA ILE A 200 10.01 25.15 8.03
C ILE A 200 11.02 25.91 8.91
N HIS A 201 11.12 27.23 8.74
CA HIS A 201 12.06 28.05 9.52
C HIS A 201 11.69 28.16 11.01
N ALA A 202 10.40 28.00 11.35
CA ALA A 202 9.92 28.03 12.72
C ALA A 202 10.18 26.72 13.51
N LEU A 203 10.62 25.65 12.82
CA LEU A 203 10.99 24.39 13.43
C LEU A 203 12.28 24.55 14.25
N SER A 204 12.38 23.83 15.38
CA SER A 204 13.65 23.68 16.12
C SER A 204 14.68 22.93 15.27
N PRO A 205 15.99 23.01 15.60
CA PRO A 205 17.03 22.30 14.84
C PRO A 205 16.77 20.79 14.69
N LEU A 206 16.31 20.12 15.75
CA LEU A 206 15.96 18.70 15.71
C LEU A 206 14.76 18.43 14.80
N GLU A 207 13.71 19.25 14.88
CA GLU A 207 12.54 19.15 14.00
C GLU A 207 12.90 19.39 12.53
N GLN A 208 13.84 20.30 12.25
CA GLN A 208 14.36 20.55 10.91
C GLN A 208 15.14 19.33 10.38
N SER A 209 16.08 18.79 11.18
CA SER A 209 16.82 17.58 10.82
C SER A 209 15.87 16.40 10.51
N TYR A 210 14.85 16.23 11.35
CA TYR A 210 13.82 15.19 11.13
C TYR A 210 13.03 15.40 9.84
N PHE A 211 12.57 16.63 9.59
CA PHE A 211 11.84 16.97 8.36
C PHE A 211 12.69 16.72 7.12
N TYR A 212 13.96 17.16 7.11
CA TYR A 212 14.87 16.99 5.98
C TYR A 212 15.23 15.52 5.75
N ALA A 213 15.41 14.74 6.81
CA ALA A 213 15.68 13.32 6.70
C ALA A 213 14.53 12.56 6.03
N LEU A 214 13.29 12.81 6.48
CA LEU A 214 12.12 12.20 5.88
C LEU A 214 11.87 12.68 4.45
N TYR A 215 12.07 13.97 4.16
CA TYR A 215 11.96 14.48 2.80
C TYR A 215 12.98 13.81 1.84
N ASN A 216 14.23 13.68 2.28
CA ASN A 216 15.28 12.98 1.56
C ASN A 216 14.86 11.53 1.27
N PHE A 217 14.41 10.81 2.29
CA PHE A 217 13.98 9.43 2.20
C PHE A 217 12.82 9.25 1.20
N ILE A 218 11.75 10.06 1.33
CA ILE A 218 10.58 9.98 0.45
C ILE A 218 10.96 10.27 -1.00
N THR A 219 11.83 11.27 -1.23
CA THR A 219 12.26 11.64 -2.59
C THR A 219 13.08 10.51 -3.22
N LYS A 220 13.96 9.86 -2.47
CA LYS A 220 14.73 8.73 -2.95
C LYS A 220 13.84 7.50 -3.22
N GLU A 221 12.90 7.19 -2.33
CA GLU A 221 11.93 6.11 -2.55
C GLU A 221 11.10 6.35 -3.83
N LEU A 222 10.60 7.58 -4.01
CA LEU A 222 9.87 7.97 -5.22
C LEU A 222 10.73 7.82 -6.48
N TYR A 223 11.97 8.28 -6.43
CA TYR A 223 12.90 8.16 -7.54
C TYR A 223 13.15 6.69 -7.90
N THR A 224 13.51 5.86 -6.92
CA THR A 224 13.75 4.42 -7.11
C THR A 224 12.50 3.69 -7.61
N SER A 225 11.32 4.05 -7.10
CA SER A 225 10.04 3.52 -7.58
C SER A 225 9.78 3.81 -9.07
N LYS A 226 10.28 4.94 -9.57
CA LYS A 226 10.14 5.32 -10.98
C LYS A 226 11.24 4.74 -11.87
N SER A 227 12.49 4.85 -11.45
CA SER A 227 13.65 4.44 -12.26
C SER A 227 13.97 2.96 -12.17
N GLY A 228 13.51 2.28 -11.13
CA GLY A 228 13.92 0.93 -10.77
C GLY A 228 15.22 0.91 -9.94
N ASP A 229 15.56 -0.25 -9.40
CA ASP A 229 16.80 -0.48 -8.68
C ASP A 229 17.93 -0.79 -9.68
N VAL A 230 18.98 0.00 -9.64
CA VAL A 230 20.15 -0.13 -10.54
C VAL A 230 20.98 -1.37 -10.19
N GLU A 231 20.92 -1.86 -8.94
CA GLU A 231 21.70 -3.01 -8.46
C GLU A 231 20.99 -4.36 -8.70
N TYR A 232 19.73 -4.34 -9.15
CA TYR A 232 18.94 -5.55 -9.36
C TYR A 232 19.14 -6.09 -10.79
N GLU A 233 19.42 -7.39 -10.91
CA GLU A 233 19.40 -8.09 -12.20
C GLU A 233 17.96 -8.17 -12.74
N GLY A 234 17.51 -7.12 -13.40
CA GLY A 234 16.18 -7.00 -13.99
C GLY A 234 15.62 -5.58 -13.85
N ARG A 235 14.86 -5.17 -14.83
CA ARG A 235 14.22 -3.85 -14.87
C ARG A 235 13.00 -3.85 -13.96
N THR A 236 13.00 -2.99 -12.95
CA THR A 236 11.95 -2.86 -11.93
C THR A 236 11.35 -1.45 -11.92
N GLY A 237 10.31 -1.22 -11.12
CA GLY A 237 9.67 0.08 -10.99
C GLY A 237 8.81 0.48 -12.20
N ALA A 238 8.35 1.72 -12.21
CA ALA A 238 7.50 2.24 -13.29
C ALA A 238 8.18 2.23 -14.66
N SER A 239 9.50 2.38 -14.71
CA SER A 239 10.29 2.35 -15.95
C SER A 239 10.26 0.98 -16.64
N ALA A 240 9.98 -0.10 -15.92
CA ALA A 240 9.83 -1.42 -16.49
C ALA A 240 8.69 -1.48 -17.54
N LEU A 241 7.67 -0.62 -17.42
CA LEU A 241 6.59 -0.52 -18.41
C LEU A 241 7.10 -0.28 -19.83
N TRP A 242 8.19 0.45 -20.01
CA TRP A 242 8.74 0.79 -21.33
C TRP A 242 10.16 0.30 -21.57
N LEU A 243 10.93 -0.07 -20.54
CA LEU A 243 12.30 -0.55 -20.69
C LEU A 243 12.42 -2.08 -20.67
N ALA A 244 11.53 -2.79 -19.97
CA ALA A 244 11.58 -4.25 -19.90
C ALA A 244 11.08 -4.89 -21.20
N THR A 245 11.73 -5.98 -21.63
CA THR A 245 11.30 -6.77 -22.79
C THR A 245 10.03 -7.55 -22.48
N LEU A 246 9.36 -8.07 -23.52
CA LEU A 246 8.18 -8.91 -23.35
C LEU A 246 8.51 -10.18 -22.55
N GLU A 247 9.68 -10.78 -22.82
CA GLU A 247 10.16 -11.98 -22.12
C GLU A 247 10.37 -11.68 -20.63
N GLU A 248 11.07 -10.59 -20.28
CA GLU A 248 11.30 -10.16 -18.89
C GLU A 248 9.98 -9.92 -18.15
N LYS A 249 9.02 -9.26 -18.80
CA LYS A 249 7.67 -9.01 -18.24
C LYS A 249 6.89 -10.28 -18.03
N SER A 250 6.94 -11.20 -19.00
CA SER A 250 6.25 -12.49 -18.95
C SER A 250 6.83 -13.38 -17.84
N GLU A 251 8.16 -13.50 -17.74
CA GLU A 251 8.83 -14.28 -16.70
C GLU A 251 8.50 -13.78 -15.28
N ASN A 252 8.31 -12.45 -15.13
CA ASN A 252 7.95 -11.85 -13.84
C ASN A 252 6.43 -11.84 -13.61
N GLY A 253 5.60 -12.23 -14.60
CA GLY A 253 4.14 -12.18 -14.54
C GLY A 253 3.56 -10.76 -14.52
N GLU A 254 4.30 -9.77 -15.02
CA GLU A 254 3.92 -8.34 -14.99
C GLU A 254 3.09 -7.91 -16.21
N ILE A 255 2.91 -8.80 -17.19
CA ILE A 255 2.08 -8.56 -18.37
C ILE A 255 1.17 -9.75 -18.66
N LEU A 256 -0.06 -9.46 -19.08
CA LEU A 256 -0.92 -10.40 -19.79
C LEU A 256 -1.20 -9.82 -21.18
N TYR A 257 -0.95 -10.59 -22.22
CA TYR A 257 -1.07 -10.15 -23.62
C TYR A 257 -1.84 -11.15 -24.46
N ASP A 258 -2.09 -10.81 -25.72
CA ASP A 258 -2.95 -11.56 -26.65
C ASP A 258 -4.37 -11.78 -26.11
N LEU A 259 -4.88 -10.80 -25.35
CA LEU A 259 -6.22 -10.83 -24.78
C LEU A 259 -7.25 -10.46 -25.84
N ALA A 260 -8.35 -11.23 -25.92
CA ALA A 260 -9.49 -10.95 -26.81
C ALA A 260 -10.66 -10.41 -26.00
N ILE A 261 -11.33 -9.34 -26.48
CA ILE A 261 -12.56 -8.86 -25.86
C ILE A 261 -13.71 -9.82 -26.18
N ARG A 262 -14.31 -10.44 -25.17
CA ARG A 262 -15.55 -11.25 -25.29
C ARG A 262 -16.81 -10.44 -25.10
N GLN A 263 -16.76 -9.47 -24.21
CA GLN A 263 -17.86 -8.54 -23.97
C GLN A 263 -17.33 -7.14 -23.78
N ASN A 264 -17.89 -6.20 -24.54
CA ASN A 264 -17.55 -4.79 -24.48
C ASN A 264 -18.73 -3.97 -23.97
N CYS A 265 -18.64 -3.57 -22.70
CA CYS A 265 -19.57 -2.65 -22.02
C CYS A 265 -18.88 -1.33 -21.65
N ALA A 266 -17.87 -0.90 -22.43
CA ALA A 266 -17.13 0.33 -22.17
C ALA A 266 -17.99 1.60 -22.22
N ALA A 267 -19.14 1.55 -22.91
CA ALA A 267 -20.07 2.67 -23.02
C ALA A 267 -21.10 2.75 -21.87
N ASP A 268 -21.07 1.82 -20.91
CA ASP A 268 -21.96 1.91 -19.74
C ASP A 268 -21.49 3.06 -18.83
N ILE A 269 -22.35 4.06 -18.64
CA ILE A 269 -22.05 5.28 -17.90
C ILE A 269 -21.82 4.99 -16.39
N HIS A 270 -22.49 3.97 -15.87
CA HIS A 270 -22.45 3.66 -14.43
C HIS A 270 -21.34 2.67 -14.08
N LYS A 271 -21.19 1.62 -14.89
CA LYS A 271 -20.23 0.53 -14.64
C LYS A 271 -19.54 0.10 -15.93
N PRO A 272 -18.67 0.94 -16.52
CA PRO A 272 -17.97 0.58 -17.75
C PRO A 272 -17.00 -0.59 -17.50
N TYR A 273 -17.13 -1.68 -18.26
CA TYR A 273 -16.26 -2.83 -18.11
C TYR A 273 -15.98 -3.54 -19.43
N LEU A 274 -14.92 -4.32 -19.42
CA LEU A 274 -14.58 -5.27 -20.47
C LEU A 274 -14.45 -6.66 -19.85
N LEU A 275 -14.94 -7.68 -20.56
CA LEU A 275 -14.62 -9.07 -20.28
C LEU A 275 -13.61 -9.54 -21.34
N LEU A 276 -12.40 -9.85 -20.92
CA LEU A 276 -11.31 -10.31 -21.74
C LEU A 276 -11.12 -11.82 -21.59
N GLU A 277 -10.82 -12.50 -22.67
CA GLU A 277 -10.42 -13.91 -22.68
C GLU A 277 -8.91 -14.02 -22.93
N ARG A 278 -8.27 -14.91 -22.21
CA ARG A 278 -6.87 -15.28 -22.42
C ARG A 278 -6.81 -16.33 -23.55
N THR A 279 -6.19 -15.97 -24.66
CA THR A 279 -6.07 -16.90 -25.82
C THR A 279 -4.90 -17.87 -25.68
N HIS A 280 -3.90 -17.53 -24.86
CA HIS A 280 -2.78 -18.38 -24.49
C HIS A 280 -2.73 -18.55 -22.97
N THR A 281 -2.84 -19.79 -22.54
CA THR A 281 -2.59 -20.19 -21.15
C THR A 281 -1.23 -20.88 -21.11
N ASP A 282 -0.14 -20.11 -21.22
CA ASP A 282 1.17 -20.65 -20.89
C ASP A 282 1.21 -20.94 -19.39
N ILE A 283 1.16 -22.23 -19.09
CA ILE A 283 1.07 -22.77 -17.73
C ILE A 283 2.36 -22.49 -16.94
N ASP A 284 3.46 -22.14 -17.63
CA ASP A 284 4.77 -21.96 -17.00
C ASP A 284 4.96 -20.60 -16.29
N THR A 285 4.05 -19.62 -16.50
CA THR A 285 4.11 -18.31 -15.83
C THR A 285 2.77 -17.91 -15.23
N LEU A 286 2.70 -17.81 -13.90
CA LEU A 286 1.52 -17.29 -13.23
C LEU A 286 1.52 -15.74 -13.28
N PRO A 287 0.42 -15.14 -13.78
CA PRO A 287 0.31 -13.68 -13.79
C PRO A 287 0.33 -13.11 -12.37
N ASN A 288 0.99 -11.96 -12.22
CA ASN A 288 1.05 -11.22 -10.95
C ASN A 288 -0.17 -10.32 -10.73
N PHE A 289 -1.30 -10.64 -11.35
CA PHE A 289 -2.51 -9.82 -11.29
C PHE A 289 -3.53 -10.38 -10.30
N ARG A 290 -4.29 -9.47 -9.67
CA ARG A 290 -5.27 -9.79 -8.64
C ARG A 290 -6.51 -8.91 -8.79
N GLN A 291 -7.60 -9.36 -8.22
CA GLN A 291 -8.77 -8.52 -8.00
C GLN A 291 -8.39 -7.25 -7.22
N GLY A 292 -8.82 -6.09 -7.73
CA GLY A 292 -8.54 -4.78 -7.17
C GLY A 292 -7.29 -4.09 -7.73
N ASP A 293 -6.40 -4.81 -8.43
CA ASP A 293 -5.18 -4.22 -9.00
C ASP A 293 -5.52 -3.14 -10.04
N ALA A 294 -4.80 -2.03 -9.96
CA ALA A 294 -4.85 -0.98 -10.95
C ALA A 294 -4.00 -1.38 -12.16
N ILE A 295 -4.59 -1.25 -13.36
CA ILE A 295 -3.95 -1.66 -14.60
C ILE A 295 -4.02 -0.59 -15.68
N VAL A 296 -3.11 -0.72 -16.63
CA VAL A 296 -3.16 -0.07 -17.93
C VAL A 296 -3.51 -1.12 -18.98
N LEU A 297 -4.48 -0.78 -19.83
CA LEU A 297 -4.93 -1.59 -20.97
C LEU A 297 -4.57 -0.85 -22.26
N TYR A 298 -3.99 -1.55 -23.22
CA TYR A 298 -3.69 -1.00 -24.54
C TYR A 298 -3.82 -2.06 -25.64
N GLU A 299 -4.04 -1.57 -26.86
CA GLU A 299 -4.14 -2.42 -28.06
C GLU A 299 -2.76 -2.95 -28.43
N ARG A 300 -2.64 -4.27 -28.65
CA ARG A 300 -1.40 -4.94 -29.01
C ARG A 300 -1.64 -5.98 -30.11
N ASN A 301 -1.57 -5.53 -31.36
CA ASN A 301 -1.82 -6.37 -32.53
C ASN A 301 -0.51 -6.89 -33.16
N VAL A 302 0.61 -6.21 -32.91
CA VAL A 302 1.95 -6.57 -33.41
C VAL A 302 2.96 -6.55 -32.26
N SER A 303 4.12 -7.17 -32.48
CA SER A 303 5.16 -7.33 -31.46
C SER A 303 5.70 -6.00 -30.91
N GLU A 304 5.74 -4.98 -31.75
CA GLU A 304 6.27 -3.64 -31.46
C GLU A 304 5.30 -2.77 -30.64
N ASP A 305 4.04 -3.18 -30.56
CA ASP A 305 3.02 -2.44 -29.81
C ASP A 305 3.27 -2.51 -28.30
N ASN A 306 3.30 -1.35 -27.64
CA ASN A 306 3.57 -1.21 -26.22
C ASN A 306 2.94 0.07 -25.64
N VAL A 307 3.09 0.30 -24.35
CA VAL A 307 2.48 1.45 -23.64
C VAL A 307 2.97 2.83 -24.12
N THR A 308 4.12 2.93 -24.82
CA THR A 308 4.68 4.21 -25.26
C THR A 308 4.23 4.63 -26.64
N ASN A 309 3.71 3.71 -27.45
CA ASN A 309 3.25 3.97 -28.81
C ASN A 309 1.77 3.68 -29.04
N LYS A 310 1.04 3.36 -27.98
CA LYS A 310 -0.42 3.12 -28.00
C LYS A 310 -1.14 4.03 -27.02
N MET A 311 -2.41 4.25 -27.31
CA MET A 311 -3.35 4.85 -26.36
C MET A 311 -3.61 3.88 -25.22
N VAL A 312 -3.54 4.38 -24.00
CA VAL A 312 -3.64 3.60 -22.78
C VAL A 312 -4.94 3.92 -22.05
N PHE A 313 -5.68 2.89 -21.66
CA PHE A 313 -6.89 2.99 -20.83
C PHE A 313 -6.56 2.50 -19.41
N LYS A 314 -6.97 3.27 -18.42
CA LYS A 314 -6.77 2.90 -17.01
C LYS A 314 -7.99 2.19 -16.47
N GLY A 315 -7.77 1.13 -15.69
CA GLY A 315 -8.82 0.33 -15.09
C GLY A 315 -8.38 -0.38 -13.82
N ASN A 316 -9.31 -1.15 -13.27
CA ASN A 316 -9.03 -2.06 -12.17
C ASN A 316 -9.57 -3.45 -12.51
N ILE A 317 -8.87 -4.48 -12.08
CA ILE A 317 -9.34 -5.86 -12.21
C ILE A 317 -10.51 -6.08 -11.25
N GLU A 318 -11.69 -6.41 -11.78
CA GLU A 318 -12.84 -6.81 -10.96
C GLU A 318 -12.82 -8.31 -10.63
N GLU A 319 -12.49 -9.13 -11.63
CA GLU A 319 -12.42 -10.59 -11.51
C GLU A 319 -11.28 -11.09 -12.39
N ILE A 320 -10.60 -12.11 -11.95
CA ILE A 320 -9.55 -12.79 -12.71
C ILE A 320 -9.64 -14.29 -12.47
N SER A 321 -9.63 -15.05 -13.54
CA SER A 321 -9.58 -16.51 -13.57
C SER A 321 -8.53 -16.97 -14.59
N ASP A 322 -8.32 -18.26 -14.70
CA ASP A 322 -7.36 -18.82 -15.66
C ASP A 322 -7.69 -18.46 -17.11
N CYS A 323 -8.98 -18.36 -17.45
CA CYS A 323 -9.44 -18.09 -18.81
C CYS A 323 -9.92 -16.66 -19.04
N ASN A 324 -10.45 -15.99 -18.03
CA ASN A 324 -11.17 -14.73 -18.20
C ASN A 324 -10.69 -13.67 -17.21
N ILE A 325 -10.71 -12.41 -17.68
CA ILE A 325 -10.38 -11.24 -16.87
C ILE A 325 -11.47 -10.20 -17.09
N ARG A 326 -12.11 -9.76 -16.00
CA ARG A 326 -13.06 -8.64 -16.03
C ARG A 326 -12.38 -7.39 -15.52
N ILE A 327 -12.36 -6.35 -16.36
CA ILE A 327 -11.73 -5.07 -16.07
C ILE A 327 -12.79 -4.00 -15.99
N ARG A 328 -12.87 -3.28 -14.88
CA ARG A 328 -13.64 -2.04 -14.77
C ARG A 328 -12.78 -0.89 -15.26
N LEU A 329 -13.25 -0.19 -16.30
CA LEU A 329 -12.59 1.02 -16.79
C LEU A 329 -12.85 2.19 -15.83
N ARG A 330 -11.88 3.11 -15.70
CA ARG A 330 -12.05 4.31 -14.87
C ARG A 330 -12.98 5.35 -15.48
N ALA A 331 -13.09 5.37 -16.80
CA ALA A 331 -13.99 6.25 -17.52
C ALA A 331 -14.84 5.46 -18.53
N ALA A 332 -16.13 5.74 -18.56
CA ALA A 332 -17.00 5.24 -19.61
C ALA A 332 -16.60 5.85 -20.96
N GLN A 333 -16.65 5.07 -22.03
CA GLN A 333 -16.35 5.53 -23.37
C GLN A 333 -17.60 5.98 -24.10
N GLN A 334 -17.44 6.88 -25.09
CA GLN A 334 -18.56 7.38 -25.87
C GLN A 334 -19.26 6.26 -26.67
N ASN A 335 -18.49 5.30 -27.18
CA ASN A 335 -19.02 4.12 -27.86
C ASN A 335 -18.04 2.94 -27.79
N VAL A 336 -18.54 1.75 -28.13
CA VAL A 336 -17.75 0.49 -28.09
C VAL A 336 -16.64 0.42 -29.16
N ARG A 337 -16.69 1.27 -30.20
CA ARG A 337 -15.67 1.29 -31.26
C ARG A 337 -14.32 1.84 -30.81
N VAL A 338 -14.29 2.49 -29.62
CA VAL A 338 -13.04 2.98 -29.00
C VAL A 338 -12.12 1.83 -28.63
N LEU A 339 -12.71 0.68 -28.28
CA LEU A 339 -12.02 -0.57 -27.95
C LEU A 339 -12.57 -1.70 -28.86
N PRO A 340 -12.05 -1.84 -30.10
CA PRO A 340 -12.55 -2.80 -31.08
C PRO A 340 -12.43 -4.24 -30.60
N MET A 341 -13.45 -5.08 -30.87
CA MET A 341 -13.46 -6.48 -30.46
C MET A 341 -12.54 -7.36 -31.30
N GLU A 342 -12.22 -6.93 -32.50
CA GLU A 342 -11.32 -7.61 -33.44
C GLU A 342 -9.83 -7.46 -33.09
N SER A 343 -9.48 -6.49 -32.26
CA SER A 343 -8.10 -6.26 -31.83
C SER A 343 -7.67 -7.18 -30.68
N ARG A 344 -6.38 -7.31 -30.51
CA ARG A 344 -5.74 -7.93 -29.36
C ARG A 344 -5.27 -6.86 -28.37
N TYR A 345 -5.25 -7.23 -27.10
CA TYR A 345 -4.94 -6.31 -26.01
C TYR A 345 -3.87 -6.88 -25.09
N ALA A 346 -3.20 -5.98 -24.40
CA ALA A 346 -2.34 -6.30 -23.26
C ALA A 346 -2.75 -5.47 -22.04
N ILE A 347 -2.51 -6.05 -20.86
CA ILE A 347 -2.62 -5.36 -19.58
C ILE A 347 -1.32 -5.45 -18.81
N GLU A 348 -0.95 -4.35 -18.16
CA GLU A 348 0.20 -4.24 -17.26
C GLU A 348 -0.21 -3.46 -15.99
N HIS A 349 0.60 -3.53 -14.94
CA HIS A 349 0.30 -2.77 -13.70
C HIS A 349 0.39 -1.26 -13.91
N ASP A 350 -0.59 -0.51 -13.37
CA ASP A 350 -0.53 0.96 -13.31
C ASP A 350 0.21 1.40 -12.05
N TYR A 351 1.43 1.90 -12.19
CA TYR A 351 2.24 2.40 -11.09
C TYR A 351 1.72 3.76 -10.61
N MET A 352 1.15 3.79 -9.40
CA MET A 352 0.54 5.00 -8.83
C MET A 352 1.42 5.64 -7.76
N ASP A 353 1.57 6.97 -7.82
CA ASP A 353 2.32 7.77 -6.84
C ASP A 353 1.53 8.07 -5.55
N THR A 354 0.40 7.40 -5.32
CA THR A 354 -0.52 7.74 -4.22
C THR A 354 0.13 7.60 -2.84
N SER A 355 0.94 6.56 -2.61
CA SER A 355 1.60 6.36 -1.32
C SER A 355 2.65 7.45 -1.03
N PHE A 356 3.39 7.91 -2.05
CA PHE A 356 4.35 9.01 -1.91
C PHE A 356 3.66 10.34 -1.64
N ARG A 357 2.53 10.60 -2.30
CA ARG A 357 1.70 11.77 -1.98
C ARG A 357 1.25 11.76 -0.53
N CYS A 358 0.82 10.61 -0.02
CA CYS A 358 0.45 10.47 1.40
C CYS A 358 1.63 10.77 2.34
N MET A 359 2.85 10.33 1.99
CA MET A 359 4.05 10.61 2.79
C MET A 359 4.43 12.11 2.76
N TYR A 360 4.44 12.77 1.59
CA TYR A 360 4.65 14.22 1.53
C TYR A 360 3.55 15.02 2.26
N TRP A 361 2.31 14.54 2.18
CA TRP A 361 1.21 15.11 2.94
C TRP A 361 1.43 14.97 4.45
N GLY A 362 2.00 13.84 4.88
CA GLY A 362 2.44 13.61 6.26
C GLY A 362 3.45 14.65 6.74
N LEU A 363 4.44 14.98 5.91
CA LEU A 363 5.39 16.07 6.23
C LEU A 363 4.70 17.43 6.33
N SER A 364 3.76 17.73 5.44
CA SER A 364 2.96 18.98 5.51
C SER A 364 2.11 19.05 6.77
N ALA A 365 1.53 17.92 7.19
CA ALA A 365 0.78 17.81 8.44
C ALA A 365 1.69 18.05 9.67
N PHE A 366 2.90 17.49 9.67
CA PHE A 366 3.90 17.69 10.71
C PHE A 366 4.28 19.18 10.87
N LEU A 367 4.51 19.91 9.77
CA LEU A 367 4.76 21.36 9.79
C LEU A 367 3.62 22.16 10.44
N SER A 368 2.40 21.66 10.36
CA SER A 368 1.20 22.33 10.85
C SER A 368 0.73 21.81 12.22
N ALA A 369 1.36 20.74 12.73
CA ALA A 369 1.02 20.13 14.01
C ALA A 369 1.23 21.08 15.21
N THR A 370 0.57 20.79 16.32
CA THR A 370 0.85 21.50 17.59
C THR A 370 2.28 21.20 18.04
N LYS A 371 2.92 22.16 18.71
CA LYS A 371 4.27 21.95 19.28
C LYS A 371 4.29 20.77 20.24
N ASP A 372 3.29 20.63 21.08
CA ASP A 372 3.12 19.51 22.01
C ASP A 372 3.11 18.15 21.29
N ARG A 373 2.37 18.03 20.15
CA ARG A 373 2.34 16.80 19.36
C ARG A 373 3.70 16.49 18.71
N ARG A 374 4.40 17.51 18.20
CA ARG A 374 5.75 17.32 17.67
C ARG A 374 6.73 16.89 18.75
N ASP A 375 6.70 17.53 19.92
CA ASP A 375 7.56 17.18 21.06
C ASP A 375 7.32 15.73 21.53
N LEU A 376 6.05 15.30 21.57
CA LEU A 376 5.69 13.92 21.90
C LEU A 376 6.28 12.94 20.87
N LEU A 377 6.04 13.18 19.58
CA LEU A 377 6.51 12.30 18.52
C LEU A 377 8.03 12.24 18.45
N LEU A 378 8.73 13.36 18.71
CA LEU A 378 10.19 13.43 18.69
C LEU A 378 10.84 13.13 20.07
N ASN A 379 10.08 12.54 20.99
CA ASN A 379 10.58 12.15 22.32
C ASN A 379 11.21 13.32 23.13
N GLN A 380 10.79 14.57 22.81
CA GLN A 380 11.18 15.77 23.56
C GLN A 380 10.26 16.00 24.77
N ARG A 381 9.12 15.38 24.79
CA ARG A 381 8.17 15.27 25.89
C ARG A 381 7.84 13.80 26.15
N LYS A 382 7.84 13.40 27.41
CA LYS A 382 7.42 12.05 27.80
C LYS A 382 5.89 11.90 27.67
N PRO A 383 5.41 10.69 27.34
CA PRO A 383 3.99 10.40 27.32
C PRO A 383 3.39 10.47 28.74
N GLU A 384 2.17 10.98 28.85
CA GLU A 384 1.44 11.09 30.12
C GLU A 384 0.48 9.94 30.34
N PHE A 385 0.22 9.63 31.62
CA PHE A 385 -0.64 8.54 32.05
C PHE A 385 -1.53 8.95 33.23
N ASP A 386 -2.70 8.32 33.30
CA ASP A 386 -3.57 8.40 34.46
C ASP A 386 -3.11 7.38 35.52
N THR A 387 -2.59 7.89 36.61
CA THR A 387 -2.07 7.06 37.71
C THR A 387 -3.19 6.47 38.58
N ALA A 388 -4.42 6.96 38.47
CA ALA A 388 -5.57 6.41 39.20
C ALA A 388 -5.84 4.92 38.87
N LEU A 389 -5.49 4.49 37.64
CA LEU A 389 -5.68 3.10 37.19
C LEU A 389 -4.55 2.14 37.61
N ASN A 390 -3.45 2.63 38.22
CA ASN A 390 -2.27 1.80 38.54
C ASN A 390 -2.63 0.62 39.45
N GLY A 391 -3.51 0.82 40.44
CA GLY A 391 -3.98 -0.25 41.32
C GLY A 391 -4.73 -1.36 40.57
N ALA A 392 -5.63 -0.98 39.67
CA ALA A 392 -6.38 -1.92 38.85
C ALA A 392 -5.48 -2.67 37.83
N ILE A 393 -4.52 -1.96 37.23
CA ILE A 393 -3.53 -2.54 36.32
C ILE A 393 -2.70 -3.61 37.05
N SER A 394 -2.22 -3.29 38.26
CA SER A 394 -1.41 -4.23 39.05
C SER A 394 -2.19 -5.44 39.56
N ALA A 395 -3.48 -5.28 39.80
CA ALA A 395 -4.36 -6.36 40.27
C ALA A 395 -4.91 -7.26 39.14
N ALA A 396 -4.76 -6.84 37.88
CA ALA A 396 -5.30 -7.55 36.72
C ALA A 396 -4.55 -8.88 36.49
N ALA A 397 -5.25 -10.00 36.69
CA ALA A 397 -4.72 -11.36 36.45
C ALA A 397 -4.76 -11.76 34.95
N ASP A 398 -5.70 -11.21 34.20
CA ASP A 398 -5.84 -11.46 32.77
C ASP A 398 -5.03 -10.43 31.94
N ASP A 399 -4.24 -10.92 30.97
CA ASP A 399 -3.38 -10.09 30.13
C ASP A 399 -4.19 -9.07 29.31
N PHE A 400 -5.37 -9.45 28.80
CA PHE A 400 -6.20 -8.58 27.97
C PHE A 400 -6.84 -7.46 28.80
N VAL A 401 -7.24 -7.78 30.03
CA VAL A 401 -7.73 -6.77 31.00
C VAL A 401 -6.63 -5.78 31.35
N ARG A 402 -5.42 -6.28 31.69
CA ARG A 402 -4.25 -5.44 32.00
C ARG A 402 -3.90 -4.49 30.83
N ILE A 403 -3.82 -5.02 29.63
CA ILE A 403 -3.51 -4.26 28.41
C ILE A 403 -4.58 -3.20 28.15
N THR A 404 -5.85 -3.56 28.30
CA THR A 404 -6.97 -2.62 28.11
C THR A 404 -6.90 -1.47 29.13
N LEU A 405 -6.66 -1.75 30.39
CA LEU A 405 -6.49 -0.74 31.43
C LEU A 405 -5.29 0.17 31.15
N LYS A 406 -4.16 -0.37 30.68
CA LYS A 406 -3.00 0.45 30.26
C LYS A 406 -3.34 1.36 29.09
N ALA A 407 -4.05 0.85 28.07
CA ALA A 407 -4.50 1.64 26.93
C ALA A 407 -5.48 2.76 27.35
N GLN A 408 -6.36 2.49 28.34
CA GLN A 408 -7.23 3.52 28.94
C GLN A 408 -6.43 4.56 29.71
N ALA A 409 -5.47 4.14 30.55
CA ALA A 409 -4.60 5.01 31.35
C ALA A 409 -3.70 5.92 30.51
N ALA A 410 -3.29 5.47 29.32
CA ALA A 410 -2.48 6.29 28.42
C ALA A 410 -3.26 7.51 27.94
N LYS A 411 -2.70 8.72 28.13
CA LYS A 411 -3.27 9.98 27.64
C LYS A 411 -2.78 10.32 26.24
N ASP A 412 -1.57 9.92 25.89
CA ASP A 412 -0.92 10.25 24.63
C ASP A 412 -0.86 9.04 23.67
N TYR A 413 -0.12 8.00 24.05
CA TYR A 413 -0.03 6.76 23.28
C TYR A 413 0.24 5.53 24.12
N PHE A 414 -0.10 4.37 23.53
CA PHE A 414 0.21 3.05 24.07
C PHE A 414 0.73 2.13 22.95
N LEU A 415 1.75 1.33 23.25
CA LEU A 415 2.35 0.37 22.34
C LEU A 415 2.04 -1.06 22.78
N LEU A 416 1.54 -1.89 21.88
CA LEU A 416 1.30 -3.31 22.17
C LEU A 416 2.11 -4.18 21.21
N VAL A 417 3.10 -4.90 21.78
CA VAL A 417 3.81 -5.95 21.05
C VAL A 417 2.94 -7.20 21.06
N GLY A 418 2.55 -7.67 19.87
CA GLY A 418 1.71 -8.86 19.75
C GLY A 418 2.34 -9.92 18.84
N PRO A 419 3.14 -10.86 19.36
CA PRO A 419 3.68 -11.97 18.60
C PRO A 419 2.61 -12.83 17.91
N PRO A 420 3.00 -13.73 16.98
CA PRO A 420 2.06 -14.58 16.26
C PRO A 420 1.18 -15.42 17.17
N GLY A 421 -0.11 -15.50 16.87
CA GLY A 421 -1.05 -16.33 17.59
C GLY A 421 -1.44 -15.87 19.00
N THR A 422 -1.01 -14.67 19.42
CA THR A 422 -1.32 -14.15 20.77
C THR A 422 -2.68 -13.44 20.89
N GLY A 423 -3.45 -13.35 19.80
CA GLY A 423 -4.78 -12.74 19.81
C GLY A 423 -4.79 -11.22 19.74
N LYS A 424 -3.82 -10.61 19.06
CA LYS A 424 -3.75 -9.15 18.85
C LYS A 424 -5.08 -8.53 18.43
N THR A 425 -5.58 -8.95 17.28
CA THR A 425 -6.80 -8.38 16.66
C THR A 425 -8.05 -8.97 17.27
N SER A 426 -8.12 -10.29 17.40
CA SER A 426 -9.32 -11.01 17.83
C SER A 426 -9.69 -10.82 19.31
N ARG A 427 -8.71 -10.53 20.19
CA ARG A 427 -8.92 -10.38 21.64
C ARG A 427 -8.46 -9.03 22.18
N ALA A 428 -7.18 -8.66 22.02
CA ALA A 428 -6.66 -7.43 22.61
C ALA A 428 -7.30 -6.17 21.98
N LEU A 429 -7.31 -6.07 20.65
CA LEU A 429 -7.96 -4.96 19.94
C LEU A 429 -9.47 -4.91 20.26
N ARG A 430 -10.13 -6.08 20.26
CA ARG A 430 -11.54 -6.19 20.62
C ARG A 430 -11.82 -5.65 22.03
N SER A 431 -11.06 -6.09 23.05
CA SER A 431 -11.23 -5.64 24.44
C SER A 431 -11.05 -4.13 24.59
N MET A 432 -10.06 -3.55 23.90
CA MET A 432 -9.84 -2.11 23.88
C MET A 432 -11.00 -1.36 23.21
N VAL A 433 -11.48 -1.83 22.05
CA VAL A 433 -12.63 -1.23 21.35
C VAL A 433 -13.88 -1.25 22.22
N GLU A 434 -14.20 -2.39 22.83
CA GLU A 434 -15.34 -2.54 23.72
C GLU A 434 -15.24 -1.59 24.94
N ALA A 435 -14.05 -1.43 25.52
CA ALA A 435 -13.82 -0.53 26.66
C ALA A 435 -14.01 0.94 26.26
N PHE A 436 -13.35 1.39 25.20
CA PHE A 436 -13.51 2.77 24.71
C PHE A 436 -14.93 3.08 24.23
N TYR A 437 -15.59 2.11 23.59
CA TYR A 437 -16.98 2.29 23.16
C TYR A 437 -17.94 2.44 24.34
N ARG A 438 -17.74 1.69 25.44
CA ARG A 438 -18.51 1.83 26.69
C ARG A 438 -18.26 3.19 27.38
N GLU A 439 -17.05 3.74 27.28
CA GLU A 439 -16.71 5.09 27.73
C GLU A 439 -17.31 6.22 26.87
N GLY A 440 -18.00 5.89 25.81
CA GLY A 440 -18.58 6.89 24.90
C GLY A 440 -17.58 7.52 23.94
N LYS A 441 -16.37 6.94 23.73
CA LYS A 441 -15.30 7.50 22.94
C LYS A 441 -15.57 7.38 21.43
N GLU A 442 -15.03 8.33 20.68
CA GLU A 442 -14.94 8.33 19.22
C GLU A 442 -13.69 7.56 18.81
N ILE A 443 -13.84 6.49 18.04
CA ILE A 443 -12.81 5.49 17.76
C ILE A 443 -12.48 5.46 16.27
N LEU A 444 -11.20 5.53 15.94
CA LEU A 444 -10.67 5.33 14.58
C LEU A 444 -9.85 4.05 14.55
N LEU A 445 -10.26 3.06 13.76
CA LEU A 445 -9.56 1.80 13.58
C LEU A 445 -8.82 1.80 12.24
N LEU A 446 -7.53 1.56 12.29
CA LEU A 446 -6.66 1.63 11.12
C LEU A 446 -5.82 0.36 10.97
N SER A 447 -5.51 0.00 9.72
CA SER A 447 -4.49 -0.99 9.42
C SER A 447 -3.77 -0.67 8.11
N TYR A 448 -2.75 -1.47 7.78
CA TYR A 448 -1.96 -1.29 6.56
C TYR A 448 -2.70 -1.79 5.31
N THR A 449 -3.33 -2.97 5.39
CA THR A 449 -3.96 -3.64 4.24
C THR A 449 -5.47 -3.71 4.35
N ASN A 450 -6.17 -3.78 3.21
CA ASN A 450 -7.63 -3.98 3.19
C ASN A 450 -8.04 -5.31 3.83
N ARG A 451 -7.24 -6.37 3.67
CA ARG A 451 -7.48 -7.65 4.33
C ARG A 451 -7.45 -7.55 5.86
N ALA A 452 -6.49 -6.81 6.41
CA ALA A 452 -6.44 -6.57 7.84
C ALA A 452 -7.63 -5.72 8.32
N VAL A 453 -8.09 -4.77 7.50
CA VAL A 453 -9.33 -4.02 7.75
C VAL A 453 -10.55 -4.94 7.74
N ASP A 454 -10.62 -5.93 6.83
CA ASP A 454 -11.70 -6.92 6.81
C ASP A 454 -11.69 -7.78 8.09
N GLU A 455 -10.52 -8.18 8.60
CA GLU A 455 -10.42 -8.88 9.90
C GLU A 455 -10.88 -8.00 11.08
N ILE A 456 -10.61 -6.70 11.03
CA ILE A 456 -11.15 -5.74 12.01
C ILE A 456 -12.68 -5.66 11.88
N CYS A 457 -13.25 -5.59 10.67
CA CYS A 457 -14.70 -5.59 10.46
C CYS A 457 -15.34 -6.88 11.00
N LYS A 458 -14.71 -8.05 10.75
CA LYS A 458 -15.12 -9.33 11.28
C LYS A 458 -15.14 -9.33 12.83
N MET A 459 -14.13 -8.76 13.44
CA MET A 459 -14.06 -8.61 14.89
C MET A 459 -15.20 -7.71 15.41
N LEU A 460 -15.49 -6.57 14.74
CA LEU A 460 -16.56 -5.65 15.12
C LEU A 460 -17.94 -6.29 15.03
N THR A 461 -18.24 -7.03 13.96
CA THR A 461 -19.52 -7.75 13.80
C THR A 461 -19.74 -8.86 14.83
N ALA A 462 -18.67 -9.35 15.46
CA ALA A 462 -18.74 -10.34 16.53
C ALA A 462 -18.93 -9.74 17.93
N ILE A 463 -18.97 -8.41 18.08
CA ILE A 463 -19.21 -7.72 19.38
C ILE A 463 -20.71 -7.76 19.69
N THR A 464 -21.04 -8.11 20.94
CA THR A 464 -22.42 -8.16 21.43
C THR A 464 -22.58 -7.26 22.68
N PRO A 465 -23.54 -6.32 22.71
CA PRO A 465 -24.49 -5.96 21.64
C PRO A 465 -23.79 -5.35 20.42
N GLU A 466 -24.44 -5.44 19.24
CA GLU A 466 -23.91 -4.98 17.96
C GLU A 466 -23.45 -3.53 18.03
N VAL A 467 -22.28 -3.25 17.47
CA VAL A 467 -21.71 -1.91 17.37
C VAL A 467 -21.87 -1.38 15.94
N ASP A 468 -22.29 -0.13 15.82
CA ASP A 468 -22.40 0.55 14.53
C ASP A 468 -21.03 1.10 14.11
N PHE A 469 -20.61 0.82 12.86
CA PHE A 469 -19.36 1.30 12.31
C PHE A 469 -19.46 1.67 10.83
N ILE A 470 -18.61 2.60 10.40
CA ILE A 470 -18.47 3.01 9.00
C ILE A 470 -17.10 2.60 8.50
N ARG A 471 -17.08 1.86 7.37
CA ARG A 471 -15.86 1.51 6.65
C ARG A 471 -15.54 2.55 5.58
N ILE A 472 -14.32 3.08 5.61
CA ILE A 472 -13.78 3.99 4.59
C ILE A 472 -12.93 3.16 3.63
N GLY A 473 -13.37 3.01 2.39
CA GLY A 473 -12.70 2.18 1.38
C GLY A 473 -13.42 2.21 0.05
N SER A 474 -13.04 1.36 -0.89
CA SER A 474 -13.74 1.14 -2.15
C SER A 474 -14.41 -0.23 -2.18
N GLU A 475 -15.46 -0.37 -2.97
CA GLU A 475 -16.19 -1.63 -3.17
C GLU A 475 -15.26 -2.78 -3.63
N LEU A 476 -14.29 -2.48 -4.53
CA LEU A 476 -13.36 -3.47 -5.08
C LEU A 476 -12.33 -3.99 -4.08
N SER A 477 -12.03 -3.21 -3.04
CA SER A 477 -11.05 -3.55 -2.01
C SER A 477 -11.69 -4.02 -0.70
N CYS A 478 -13.00 -4.25 -0.69
CA CYS A 478 -13.81 -4.64 0.46
C CYS A 478 -14.40 -6.03 0.24
N ASP A 479 -14.30 -6.91 1.25
CA ASP A 479 -15.04 -8.16 1.23
C ASP A 479 -16.55 -7.89 1.10
N GLY A 480 -17.23 -8.70 0.28
CA GLY A 480 -18.66 -8.55 -0.03
C GLY A 480 -19.55 -8.45 1.21
N VAL A 481 -19.21 -9.18 2.28
CA VAL A 481 -19.93 -9.18 3.55
C VAL A 481 -19.96 -7.81 4.23
N TYR A 482 -18.88 -6.99 4.07
CA TYR A 482 -18.75 -5.69 4.74
C TYR A 482 -19.07 -4.49 3.84
N ARG A 483 -19.49 -4.70 2.58
CA ARG A 483 -19.93 -3.63 1.67
C ARG A 483 -21.08 -2.77 2.23
N PRO A 484 -22.06 -3.30 2.96
CA PRO A 484 -23.12 -2.48 3.58
C PRO A 484 -22.58 -1.40 4.54
N HIS A 485 -21.38 -1.60 5.12
CA HIS A 485 -20.74 -0.65 6.02
C HIS A 485 -19.89 0.41 5.31
N LEU A 486 -19.69 0.32 3.98
CA LEU A 486 -18.99 1.36 3.22
C LEU A 486 -19.70 2.71 3.35
N ILE A 487 -18.93 3.78 3.50
CA ILE A 487 -19.48 5.13 3.72
C ILE A 487 -20.48 5.53 2.66
N GLU A 488 -20.25 5.17 1.40
CA GLU A 488 -21.14 5.44 0.28
C GLU A 488 -22.50 4.76 0.52
N ASN A 489 -22.51 3.48 0.89
CA ASN A 489 -23.75 2.70 1.12
C ASN A 489 -24.46 3.13 2.42
N VAL A 490 -23.69 3.43 3.48
CA VAL A 490 -24.25 3.93 4.76
C VAL A 490 -24.92 5.30 4.59
N LEU A 491 -24.44 6.13 3.67
CA LEU A 491 -24.99 7.47 3.40
C LEU A 491 -26.01 7.50 2.25
N GLU A 492 -26.15 6.43 1.46
CA GLU A 492 -27.10 6.34 0.35
C GLU A 492 -28.56 6.67 0.76
N PRO A 493 -29.07 6.20 1.92
CA PRO A 493 -30.43 6.54 2.36
C PRO A 493 -30.61 8.01 2.77
N CYS A 494 -29.51 8.76 2.97
CA CYS A 494 -29.59 10.15 3.42
C CYS A 494 -29.94 11.07 2.24
N SER A 495 -31.10 11.68 2.27
CA SER A 495 -31.59 12.61 1.23
C SER A 495 -31.19 14.06 1.48
N THR A 496 -30.83 14.40 2.71
CA THR A 496 -30.52 15.77 3.14
C THR A 496 -29.14 15.85 3.80
N ARG A 497 -28.53 17.03 3.68
CA ARG A 497 -27.30 17.37 4.37
C ARG A 497 -27.37 17.11 5.88
N ARG A 498 -28.50 17.41 6.50
CA ARG A 498 -28.73 17.23 7.93
C ARG A 498 -28.68 15.76 8.31
N GLU A 499 -29.34 14.90 7.54
CA GLU A 499 -29.29 13.44 7.74
C GLU A 499 -27.88 12.89 7.61
N VAL A 500 -27.10 13.36 6.62
CA VAL A 500 -25.67 12.98 6.48
C VAL A 500 -24.88 13.40 7.72
N GLN A 501 -25.06 14.63 8.21
CA GLN A 501 -24.37 15.10 9.43
C GLN A 501 -24.77 14.30 10.66
N GLU A 502 -26.07 14.05 10.86
CA GLU A 502 -26.61 13.27 11.97
C GLU A 502 -26.11 11.82 11.92
N ARG A 503 -26.08 11.20 10.72
CA ARG A 503 -25.57 9.83 10.54
C ARG A 503 -24.09 9.72 10.85
N MET A 504 -23.28 10.67 10.36
CA MET A 504 -21.84 10.75 10.64
C MET A 504 -21.55 11.01 12.12
N ALA A 505 -22.32 11.88 12.77
CA ALA A 505 -22.16 12.19 14.19
C ALA A 505 -22.56 11.01 15.09
N ARG A 506 -23.61 10.27 14.73
CA ARG A 506 -24.11 9.13 15.50
C ARG A 506 -23.14 7.94 15.50
N CYS A 507 -22.47 7.70 14.38
CA CYS A 507 -21.51 6.60 14.28
C CYS A 507 -20.21 6.96 15.00
N ARG A 508 -19.80 6.18 16.00
CA ARG A 508 -18.60 6.42 16.80
C ARG A 508 -17.37 5.63 16.35
N ILE A 509 -17.54 4.62 15.49
CA ILE A 509 -16.43 3.78 15.01
C ILE A 509 -16.26 3.97 13.51
N PHE A 510 -15.05 4.36 13.11
CA PHE A 510 -14.65 4.46 11.70
C PHE A 510 -13.47 3.51 11.45
N VAL A 511 -13.50 2.81 10.33
CA VAL A 511 -12.51 1.78 10.00
C VAL A 511 -11.96 2.01 8.60
N GLY A 512 -10.65 1.85 8.39
CA GLY A 512 -10.05 1.96 7.06
C GLY A 512 -8.56 1.71 7.04
N THR A 513 -7.97 1.76 5.83
CA THR A 513 -6.50 1.72 5.72
C THR A 513 -5.91 3.10 5.96
N VAL A 514 -4.66 3.15 6.46
CA VAL A 514 -3.92 4.40 6.63
C VAL A 514 -3.84 5.18 5.31
N ALA A 515 -3.57 4.49 4.20
CA ALA A 515 -3.49 5.12 2.87
C ALA A 515 -4.83 5.75 2.45
N THR A 516 -5.94 5.05 2.67
CA THR A 516 -7.28 5.57 2.32
C THR A 516 -7.65 6.80 3.15
N LEU A 517 -7.41 6.76 4.46
CA LEU A 517 -7.73 7.89 5.36
C LEU A 517 -6.84 9.11 5.10
N SER A 518 -5.56 8.91 4.77
CA SER A 518 -4.66 9.99 4.36
C SER A 518 -5.13 10.72 3.09
N GLY A 519 -5.87 10.03 2.22
CA GLY A 519 -6.50 10.63 1.03
C GLY A 519 -7.86 11.29 1.29
N LYS A 520 -8.49 11.08 2.47
CA LYS A 520 -9.83 11.60 2.82
C LYS A 520 -9.79 12.49 4.05
N THR A 521 -8.89 13.47 4.06
CA THR A 521 -8.64 14.39 5.19
C THR A 521 -9.85 15.24 5.57
N GLU A 522 -10.84 15.38 4.67
CA GLU A 522 -12.11 16.07 4.92
C GLU A 522 -12.90 15.45 6.07
N LEU A 523 -12.72 14.17 6.36
CA LEU A 523 -13.34 13.49 7.50
C LEU A 523 -12.99 14.19 8.81
N PHE A 524 -11.72 14.61 8.98
CA PHE A 524 -11.24 15.28 10.20
C PHE A 524 -11.77 16.71 10.36
N ARG A 525 -12.37 17.28 9.31
CA ARG A 525 -13.15 18.54 9.42
C ARG A 525 -14.58 18.31 9.90
N LEU A 526 -15.08 17.10 9.80
CA LEU A 526 -16.43 16.73 10.22
C LEU A 526 -16.42 16.07 11.60
N LYS A 527 -15.36 15.35 11.91
CA LYS A 527 -15.26 14.53 13.13
C LYS A 527 -13.84 14.54 13.69
N THR A 528 -13.73 14.53 15.02
CA THR A 528 -12.49 14.26 15.75
C THR A 528 -12.61 12.91 16.45
N PHE A 529 -11.48 12.27 16.74
CA PHE A 529 -11.43 10.97 17.38
C PHE A 529 -10.69 11.06 18.70
N ASP A 530 -11.27 10.50 19.75
CA ASP A 530 -10.60 10.43 21.06
C ASP A 530 -9.40 9.50 21.00
N VAL A 531 -9.53 8.38 20.27
CA VAL A 531 -8.50 7.37 20.13
C VAL A 531 -8.43 6.80 18.72
N ALA A 532 -7.20 6.64 18.21
CA ALA A 532 -6.91 5.81 17.02
C ALA A 532 -6.22 4.51 17.46
N LEU A 533 -6.75 3.37 17.03
CA LEU A 533 -6.15 2.05 17.24
C LEU A 533 -5.62 1.56 15.90
N ILE A 534 -4.31 1.36 15.79
CA ILE A 534 -3.62 1.07 14.54
C ILE A 534 -3.01 -0.33 14.62
N ASP A 535 -3.63 -1.28 13.93
CA ASP A 535 -3.15 -2.66 13.86
C ASP A 535 -2.12 -2.83 12.73
N GLU A 536 -1.21 -3.79 12.89
CA GLU A 536 -0.07 -4.02 12.00
C GLU A 536 0.79 -2.75 11.81
N ALA A 537 0.96 -1.95 12.87
CA ALA A 537 1.64 -0.65 12.82
C ALA A 537 3.12 -0.73 12.40
N THR A 538 3.75 -1.89 12.53
CA THR A 538 5.14 -2.14 12.10
C THR A 538 5.31 -2.20 10.58
N GLN A 539 4.22 -2.36 9.82
CA GLN A 539 4.23 -2.35 8.35
C GLN A 539 4.00 -0.95 7.76
N ILE A 540 3.78 0.07 8.60
CA ILE A 540 3.44 1.42 8.17
C ILE A 540 4.66 2.32 8.38
N LEU A 541 5.14 2.93 7.29
CA LEU A 541 6.22 3.90 7.37
C LEU A 541 5.82 5.12 8.20
N GLU A 542 6.75 5.63 8.97
CA GLU A 542 6.50 6.76 9.85
C GLU A 542 5.87 7.98 9.13
N PRO A 543 6.34 8.44 7.95
CA PRO A 543 5.74 9.58 7.27
C PRO A 543 4.28 9.34 6.81
N GLN A 544 3.84 8.10 6.64
CA GLN A 544 2.44 7.79 6.34
C GLN A 544 1.53 8.03 7.56
N LEU A 545 2.01 7.69 8.77
CA LEU A 545 1.26 7.94 10.01
C LEU A 545 1.23 9.41 10.39
N LEU A 546 2.29 10.19 10.11
CA LEU A 546 2.32 11.63 10.41
C LEU A 546 1.13 12.37 9.81
N GLY A 547 0.68 11.98 8.61
CA GLY A 547 -0.47 12.58 7.94
C GLY A 547 -1.76 12.51 8.74
N LEU A 548 -1.91 11.50 9.59
CA LEU A 548 -3.07 11.30 10.46
C LEU A 548 -2.82 11.82 11.87
N LEU A 549 -1.70 11.44 12.48
CA LEU A 549 -1.40 11.79 13.88
C LEU A 549 -1.12 13.29 14.12
N CYS A 550 -0.66 13.98 13.08
CA CYS A 550 -0.40 15.44 13.11
C CYS A 550 -1.56 16.26 12.57
N MET A 551 -2.67 15.64 12.14
CA MET A 551 -3.82 16.35 11.62
C MET A 551 -4.48 17.22 12.70
N ARG A 552 -4.89 18.42 12.30
CA ARG A 552 -5.65 19.33 13.16
C ARG A 552 -7.15 19.16 12.95
N GLY A 553 -7.87 19.09 14.04
CA GLY A 553 -9.32 19.15 14.06
C GLY A 553 -9.87 20.56 13.85
N VAL A 554 -11.18 20.66 13.77
CA VAL A 554 -11.92 21.93 13.53
C VAL A 554 -11.63 23.00 14.57
N THR A 555 -11.43 22.60 15.82
CA THR A 555 -11.16 23.50 16.94
C THR A 555 -9.68 23.94 17.02
N GLY A 556 -8.85 23.51 16.09
CA GLY A 556 -7.42 23.82 16.08
C GLY A 556 -6.54 22.93 16.97
N GLY A 557 -7.14 22.04 17.78
CA GLY A 557 -6.45 20.97 18.48
C GLY A 557 -6.10 19.78 17.57
N ASN A 558 -5.59 18.69 18.15
CA ASN A 558 -5.32 17.47 17.41
C ASN A 558 -6.65 16.81 16.96
N ALA A 559 -6.72 16.33 15.72
CA ALA A 559 -7.89 15.59 15.21
C ALA A 559 -8.03 14.20 15.85
N ILE A 560 -6.92 13.63 16.31
CA ILE A 560 -6.83 12.38 17.06
C ILE A 560 -6.23 12.71 18.42
N GLY A 561 -6.96 12.44 19.50
CA GLY A 561 -6.53 12.72 20.88
C GLY A 561 -5.32 11.88 21.25
N LYS A 562 -5.50 10.55 21.38
CA LYS A 562 -4.45 9.58 21.65
C LYS A 562 -4.41 8.47 20.59
N PHE A 563 -3.31 7.69 20.56
CA PHE A 563 -3.19 6.57 19.63
C PHE A 563 -2.62 5.33 20.30
N VAL A 564 -3.06 4.16 19.83
CA VAL A 564 -2.53 2.86 20.22
C VAL A 564 -1.92 2.21 18.98
N LEU A 565 -0.65 1.86 19.04
CA LEU A 565 0.04 1.13 17.98
C LEU A 565 0.15 -0.33 18.38
N ILE A 566 -0.36 -1.22 17.54
CA ILE A 566 -0.32 -2.67 17.73
C ILE A 566 0.51 -3.27 16.61
N GLY A 567 1.49 -4.11 16.95
CA GLY A 567 2.33 -4.71 15.93
C GLY A 567 3.36 -5.68 16.49
N ASP A 568 4.17 -6.24 15.59
CA ASP A 568 5.28 -7.12 15.95
C ASP A 568 6.50 -6.78 15.06
N HIS A 569 7.45 -6.07 15.64
CA HIS A 569 8.68 -5.63 14.95
C HIS A 569 9.60 -6.80 14.52
N LYS A 570 9.31 -8.02 14.96
CA LYS A 570 10.03 -9.25 14.57
C LYS A 570 9.35 -9.99 13.41
N GLN A 571 8.24 -9.46 12.91
CA GLN A 571 7.57 -9.87 11.68
C GLN A 571 7.88 -8.91 10.52
N LEU A 572 7.19 -9.05 9.37
CA LEU A 572 7.47 -8.27 8.18
C LEU A 572 7.39 -6.75 8.44
N PRO A 573 8.41 -5.99 8.02
CA PRO A 573 8.43 -4.54 8.13
C PRO A 573 7.65 -3.90 6.98
N ALA A 574 7.59 -2.57 6.97
CA ALA A 574 7.17 -1.81 5.81
C ALA A 574 8.02 -2.14 4.57
N VAL A 575 7.38 -2.14 3.40
CA VAL A 575 8.08 -2.34 2.13
C VAL A 575 8.83 -1.06 1.76
N VAL A 576 10.14 -1.15 1.58
CA VAL A 576 11.04 -0.04 1.22
C VAL A 576 11.99 -0.51 0.13
N LEU A 577 12.19 0.33 -0.89
CA LEU A 577 13.05 0.05 -2.03
C LEU A 577 14.52 0.38 -1.74
N GLN A 578 14.79 1.39 -0.91
CA GLN A 578 16.15 1.75 -0.51
C GLN A 578 16.78 0.65 0.33
N SER A 579 18.08 0.43 0.16
CA SER A 579 18.85 -0.46 1.04
C SER A 579 18.94 0.09 2.48
N SER A 580 19.34 -0.75 3.43
CA SER A 580 19.50 -0.31 4.83
C SER A 580 20.59 0.75 4.98
N GLU A 581 21.66 0.64 4.18
CA GLU A 581 22.78 1.58 4.17
C GLU A 581 22.36 2.95 3.59
N GLN A 582 21.52 2.96 2.55
CA GLN A 582 21.02 4.20 1.93
C GLN A 582 20.06 5.00 2.82
N SER A 583 19.42 4.35 3.77
CA SER A 583 18.43 4.93 4.69
C SER A 583 18.90 5.03 6.14
N GLU A 584 20.16 4.66 6.42
CA GLU A 584 20.76 4.78 7.75
C GLU A 584 20.94 6.24 8.17
N ILE A 585 20.65 6.53 9.43
CA ILE A 585 20.80 7.86 10.03
C ILE A 585 22.14 7.96 10.73
N GLN A 586 22.93 8.98 10.38
CA GLN A 586 24.20 9.32 11.03
C GLN A 586 24.09 10.52 12.00
N ASP A 587 23.01 11.32 11.90
CA ASP A 587 22.75 12.50 12.76
C ASP A 587 22.51 12.05 14.21
N GLU A 588 23.36 12.51 15.14
CA GLU A 588 23.29 12.14 16.55
C GLU A 588 21.99 12.59 17.23
N GLY A 589 21.45 13.74 16.86
CA GLY A 589 20.17 14.24 17.38
C GLY A 589 19.02 13.32 17.00
N LEU A 590 18.97 12.87 15.75
CA LEU A 590 17.98 11.92 15.27
C LEU A 590 18.16 10.52 15.87
N ARG A 591 19.39 10.06 16.03
CA ARG A 591 19.67 8.80 16.77
C ARG A 591 19.23 8.88 18.23
N GLY A 592 19.41 10.04 18.86
CA GLY A 592 18.99 10.32 20.24
C GLY A 592 17.48 10.20 20.47
N ILE A 593 16.65 10.39 19.44
CA ILE A 593 15.20 10.14 19.50
C ILE A 593 14.81 8.71 19.05
N GLY A 594 15.79 7.79 18.91
CA GLY A 594 15.59 6.40 18.50
C GLY A 594 15.44 6.18 17.00
N LEU A 595 15.65 7.20 16.16
CA LEU A 595 15.61 7.07 14.69
C LEU A 595 16.98 6.65 14.17
N HIS A 596 17.16 5.35 13.96
CA HIS A 596 18.41 4.76 13.48
C HIS A 596 18.41 4.52 11.97
N ASN A 597 17.24 4.19 11.44
CA ASN A 597 17.06 3.95 10.02
C ASN A 597 15.66 4.47 9.59
N LEU A 598 15.59 5.11 8.42
CA LEU A 598 14.33 5.67 7.90
C LEU A 598 13.33 4.61 7.39
N LYS A 599 13.76 3.35 7.29
CA LYS A 599 12.89 2.18 7.02
C LYS A 599 12.08 1.77 8.23
N ASP A 600 12.51 2.18 9.44
CA ASP A 600 11.85 1.79 10.68
C ASP A 600 10.48 2.46 10.77
N SER A 601 9.51 1.71 11.28
CA SER A 601 8.19 2.25 11.57
C SER A 601 8.22 3.18 12.81
N LEU A 602 7.22 4.03 12.94
CA LEU A 602 7.03 4.80 14.18
C LEU A 602 6.92 3.87 15.40
N PHE A 603 6.28 2.69 15.25
CA PHE A 603 6.20 1.69 16.31
C PHE A 603 7.60 1.26 16.78
N GLU A 604 8.50 0.89 15.86
CA GLU A 604 9.86 0.44 16.19
C GLU A 604 10.67 1.54 16.88
N ARG A 605 10.54 2.78 16.40
CA ARG A 605 11.22 3.92 17.01
C ARG A 605 10.77 4.20 18.44
N LEU A 606 9.46 4.26 18.67
CA LEU A 606 8.89 4.49 20.00
C LEU A 606 9.16 3.31 20.95
N TYR A 607 9.11 2.07 20.43
CA TYR A 607 9.49 0.87 21.18
C TYR A 607 10.95 0.92 21.65
N ARG A 608 11.88 1.29 20.76
CA ARG A 608 13.30 1.45 21.06
C ARG A 608 13.53 2.50 22.15
N ASN A 609 12.85 3.63 22.04
CA ASN A 609 12.90 4.68 23.05
C ASN A 609 12.40 4.22 24.42
N ALA A 610 11.27 3.51 24.46
CA ALA A 610 10.73 2.97 25.70
C ALA A 610 11.72 2.01 26.40
N ILE A 611 12.35 1.10 25.64
CA ILE A 611 13.33 0.16 26.19
C ILE A 611 14.61 0.86 26.68
N SER A 612 15.14 1.82 25.89
CA SER A 612 16.40 2.52 26.23
C SER A 612 16.28 3.37 27.51
N GLN A 613 15.14 3.99 27.76
CA GLN A 613 14.91 4.78 28.97
C GLN A 613 14.95 3.96 30.26
N GLN A 614 14.63 2.66 30.24
CA GLN A 614 14.76 1.78 31.40
C GLN A 614 16.20 1.31 31.67
N ALA A 615 16.99 1.11 30.62
CA ALA A 615 18.40 0.72 30.80
C ALA A 615 19.20 1.76 31.61
N VAL A 616 18.86 3.04 31.47
CA VAL A 616 19.47 4.15 32.23
C VAL A 616 18.99 4.21 33.70
N GLY A 617 17.79 3.67 34.00
CA GLY A 617 17.20 3.66 35.35
C GLY A 617 17.71 2.60 36.33
N GLY A 618 18.68 1.78 35.97
CA GLY A 618 19.44 0.91 36.88
C GLY A 618 18.70 -0.30 37.45
N ARG A 619 17.52 -0.67 37.01
CA ARG A 619 16.79 -1.88 37.42
C ARG A 619 16.94 -3.00 36.41
N GLN A 620 18.04 -3.74 36.50
CA GLN A 620 18.14 -5.08 35.86
C GLN A 620 17.27 -6.07 36.68
N THR A 621 16.01 -6.26 36.30
CA THR A 621 15.20 -7.35 36.83
C THR A 621 15.35 -8.58 35.95
N SER A 622 15.74 -9.68 36.52
CA SER A 622 16.08 -10.97 35.87
C SER A 622 14.91 -11.74 35.27
N ALA A 623 13.69 -11.23 35.38
CA ALA A 623 12.50 -11.85 34.77
C ALA A 623 11.92 -10.90 33.71
N PHE A 624 11.88 -11.33 32.44
CA PHE A 624 11.43 -10.53 31.31
C PHE A 624 9.95 -10.09 31.40
N ASN A 625 9.10 -10.89 32.04
CA ASN A 625 7.69 -10.53 32.29
C ASN A 625 7.56 -9.35 33.28
N SER A 626 8.51 -9.19 34.23
CA SER A 626 8.54 -8.04 35.12
C SER A 626 9.03 -6.77 34.41
N ARG A 627 9.74 -6.88 33.29
CA ARG A 627 10.16 -5.73 32.47
C ARG A 627 8.97 -4.98 31.88
N PHE A 628 8.03 -5.68 31.20
CA PHE A 628 6.90 -5.01 30.53
C PHE A 628 5.82 -4.51 31.49
N SER A 629 5.68 -5.11 32.67
CA SER A 629 4.75 -4.60 33.69
C SER A 629 5.16 -3.23 34.25
N ALA A 630 6.45 -2.88 34.19
CA ALA A 630 6.96 -1.59 34.66
C ALA A 630 6.74 -0.42 33.69
N PHE A 631 6.37 -0.71 32.42
CA PHE A 631 6.09 0.35 31.44
C PHE A 631 4.61 0.72 31.43
N ASN A 632 4.33 2.02 31.51
CA ASN A 632 2.96 2.50 31.32
C ASN A 632 2.59 2.60 29.82
N SER A 633 3.57 2.89 28.93
CA SER A 633 3.34 3.11 27.49
C SER A 633 3.53 1.88 26.62
N LEU A 634 3.93 0.73 27.19
CA LEU A 634 4.28 -0.46 26.43
C LEU A 634 3.83 -1.71 27.16
N ASP A 635 3.31 -2.70 26.43
CA ASP A 635 3.10 -4.05 26.94
C ASP A 635 3.30 -5.08 25.82
N MET A 636 3.41 -6.38 26.19
CA MET A 636 3.63 -7.48 25.26
C MET A 636 2.71 -8.65 25.61
N LEU A 637 2.07 -9.23 24.60
CA LEU A 637 1.35 -10.47 24.72
C LEU A 637 2.33 -11.66 24.66
N CYS A 638 2.31 -12.55 25.64
CA CYS A 638 3.22 -13.69 25.71
C CYS A 638 2.52 -15.05 25.55
N ARG A 639 1.18 -15.11 25.67
CA ARG A 639 0.45 -16.37 25.56
C ARG A 639 -0.09 -16.57 24.15
N GLN A 640 0.44 -17.58 23.43
CA GLN A 640 0.04 -17.89 22.06
C GLN A 640 -0.87 -19.11 22.00
N GLY A 641 -1.94 -19.06 21.19
CA GLY A 641 -2.90 -20.13 20.96
C GLY A 641 -2.83 -20.77 19.56
N ARG A 642 -1.86 -20.37 18.74
CA ARG A 642 -1.77 -20.83 17.34
C ARG A 642 -0.95 -22.11 17.19
N MET A 643 0.32 -22.04 17.54
CA MET A 643 1.30 -23.05 17.20
C MET A 643 1.36 -24.18 18.24
N ASN A 644 1.56 -25.41 17.77
CA ASN A 644 2.02 -26.50 18.61
C ASN A 644 3.36 -26.14 19.28
N VAL A 645 3.62 -26.70 20.46
CA VAL A 645 4.83 -26.34 21.25
C VAL A 645 6.13 -26.66 20.52
N GLU A 646 6.18 -27.75 19.75
CA GLU A 646 7.38 -28.11 18.95
C GLU A 646 7.53 -27.19 17.72
N VAL A 647 6.45 -26.83 17.04
CA VAL A 647 6.46 -25.86 15.93
C VAL A 647 6.91 -24.49 16.43
N ALA A 648 6.49 -24.08 17.64
CA ALA A 648 6.84 -22.82 18.25
C ALA A 648 8.29 -22.82 18.81
N ALA A 649 8.90 -23.96 19.03
CA ALA A 649 10.16 -24.06 19.79
C ALA A 649 11.31 -23.24 19.18
N PHE A 650 11.54 -23.37 17.86
CA PHE A 650 12.59 -22.62 17.20
C PHE A 650 12.30 -21.11 17.15
N PRO A 651 11.15 -20.61 16.58
CA PRO A 651 10.89 -19.19 16.54
C PRO A 651 10.82 -18.55 17.93
N ASN A 652 10.31 -19.26 18.94
CA ASN A 652 10.27 -18.76 20.31
C ASN A 652 11.68 -18.56 20.88
N ARG A 653 12.57 -19.55 20.75
CA ARG A 653 13.94 -19.45 21.22
C ARG A 653 14.77 -18.43 20.43
N ALA A 654 14.72 -18.50 19.10
CA ALA A 654 15.56 -17.70 18.22
C ALA A 654 15.13 -16.24 18.13
N PHE A 655 13.82 -15.94 18.14
CA PHE A 655 13.30 -14.62 17.85
C PHE A 655 12.61 -13.95 19.05
N TYR A 656 11.99 -14.76 19.97
CA TYR A 656 11.23 -14.20 21.10
C TYR A 656 11.88 -14.44 22.47
N GLY A 657 13.10 -14.96 22.50
CA GLY A 657 13.86 -15.16 23.75
C GLY A 657 13.19 -16.12 24.74
N GLY A 658 12.41 -17.10 24.27
CA GLY A 658 11.73 -18.07 25.10
C GLY A 658 10.45 -17.56 25.79
N LEU A 659 9.95 -16.37 25.42
CA LEU A 659 8.85 -15.70 26.10
C LEU A 659 7.47 -16.23 25.76
N LEU A 660 7.29 -16.88 24.60
CA LEU A 660 6.00 -17.36 24.15
C LEU A 660 5.60 -18.62 24.90
N GLN A 661 4.46 -18.55 25.57
CA GLN A 661 3.88 -19.67 26.31
C GLN A 661 2.62 -20.18 25.61
N PRO A 662 2.38 -21.49 25.56
CA PRO A 662 1.14 -22.03 25.03
C PRO A 662 -0.04 -21.69 25.94
N VAL A 663 -1.22 -21.51 25.34
CA VAL A 663 -2.48 -21.35 26.08
C VAL A 663 -2.97 -22.68 26.65
N GLY A 664 -2.53 -23.80 26.04
CA GLY A 664 -2.93 -25.15 26.47
C GLY A 664 -4.08 -25.76 25.67
N LEU A 665 -4.25 -25.30 24.40
CA LEU A 665 -5.23 -25.89 23.49
C LEU A 665 -4.79 -27.31 23.06
N GLU A 666 -5.73 -28.18 22.75
CA GLU A 666 -5.46 -29.58 22.38
C GLU A 666 -4.42 -29.74 21.26
N HIS A 667 -4.53 -28.95 20.19
CA HIS A 667 -3.59 -29.03 19.08
C HIS A 667 -2.16 -28.54 19.44
N GLN A 668 -2.00 -27.86 20.58
CA GLN A 668 -0.68 -27.34 21.01
C GLN A 668 0.17 -28.41 21.69
N THR A 669 -0.47 -29.40 22.35
CA THR A 669 0.20 -30.44 23.17
C THR A 669 -0.20 -31.86 22.78
N GLY A 670 -1.22 -32.03 21.95
CA GLY A 670 -1.68 -33.33 21.48
C GLY A 670 -0.65 -34.11 20.69
N VAL A 671 -0.75 -35.40 20.60
CA VAL A 671 0.13 -36.28 19.84
C VAL A 671 -0.39 -36.46 18.41
N LEU A 672 0.50 -36.45 17.42
CA LEU A 672 0.15 -36.83 16.05
C LEU A 672 -0.10 -38.35 15.96
N LYS A 673 -1.20 -38.74 15.32
CA LYS A 673 -1.52 -40.13 15.05
C LYS A 673 -1.52 -40.34 13.53
N LEU A 674 -0.65 -41.21 13.05
CA LEU A 674 -0.66 -41.63 11.66
C LEU A 674 -1.87 -42.53 11.39
N SER A 675 -2.57 -42.30 10.31
CA SER A 675 -3.60 -43.22 9.83
C SER A 675 -2.98 -44.57 9.50
N PRO A 676 -3.53 -45.73 9.98
CA PRO A 676 -3.01 -47.04 9.63
C PRO A 676 -2.92 -47.29 8.13
N GLN A 677 -3.77 -46.63 7.34
CA GLN A 677 -3.83 -46.75 5.89
C GLN A 677 -2.62 -46.12 5.21
N LEU A 678 -1.84 -45.27 5.91
CA LEU A 678 -0.64 -44.61 5.42
C LEU A 678 0.66 -45.21 5.92
N SER A 679 0.61 -46.37 6.61
CA SER A 679 1.83 -46.99 7.14
C SER A 679 2.87 -47.36 6.09
N ALA A 680 2.46 -47.58 4.85
CA ALA A 680 3.33 -47.84 3.68
C ALA A 680 3.59 -46.62 2.80
N ASP A 681 3.11 -45.42 3.17
CA ASP A 681 3.38 -44.19 2.40
C ASP A 681 4.85 -43.75 2.57
N GLU A 682 5.47 -43.29 1.50
CA GLU A 682 6.85 -42.81 1.54
C GLU A 682 7.10 -41.67 2.54
N PHE A 683 6.06 -40.87 2.81
CA PHE A 683 6.08 -39.77 3.77
C PHE A 683 5.55 -40.14 5.17
N ALA A 684 5.20 -41.41 5.42
CA ALA A 684 4.62 -41.86 6.70
C ALA A 684 5.42 -41.41 7.91
N ALA A 685 6.75 -41.58 7.89
CA ALA A 685 7.64 -41.15 8.97
C ALA A 685 7.63 -39.62 9.18
N LEU A 686 7.46 -38.84 8.14
CA LEU A 686 7.40 -37.38 8.21
C LEU A 686 6.07 -36.90 8.76
N LEU A 687 4.96 -37.54 8.42
CA LEU A 687 3.63 -37.20 8.92
C LEU A 687 3.50 -37.36 10.45
N THR A 688 4.39 -38.10 11.07
CA THR A 688 4.46 -38.23 12.56
C THR A 688 5.34 -37.15 13.23
N ARG A 689 6.04 -36.28 12.47
CA ARG A 689 6.87 -35.19 12.97
C ARG A 689 6.14 -33.87 12.94
N ARG A 690 6.41 -33.02 13.94
CA ARG A 690 5.87 -31.65 14.01
C ARG A 690 6.63 -30.69 13.11
N VAL A 691 7.94 -30.82 13.06
CA VAL A 691 8.84 -30.06 12.21
C VAL A 691 9.81 -31.03 11.53
N ALA A 692 9.95 -30.91 10.22
CA ALA A 692 10.89 -31.74 9.47
C ALA A 692 11.51 -30.98 8.31
N PHE A 693 12.79 -31.26 8.04
CA PHE A 693 13.52 -30.78 6.89
C PHE A 693 13.67 -31.90 5.85
N LEU A 694 13.34 -31.60 4.59
CA LEU A 694 13.49 -32.49 3.45
C LEU A 694 14.54 -31.89 2.49
N PRO A 695 15.65 -32.61 2.25
CA PRO A 695 16.69 -32.12 1.36
C PRO A 695 16.25 -32.19 -0.12
N SER A 696 16.60 -31.17 -0.87
CA SER A 696 16.46 -31.12 -2.33
C SER A 696 17.83 -30.96 -3.02
N VAL A 697 17.84 -31.07 -4.35
CA VAL A 697 19.03 -30.84 -5.17
C VAL A 697 18.88 -29.51 -5.94
N PRO A 698 20.00 -28.77 -6.16
CA PRO A 698 19.93 -27.52 -6.90
C PRO A 698 19.68 -27.76 -8.39
N GLU A 699 19.00 -26.82 -9.06
CA GLU A 699 18.86 -26.82 -10.51
C GLU A 699 20.19 -26.50 -11.21
N PRO A 700 20.41 -27.07 -12.41
CA PRO A 700 21.59 -26.79 -13.22
C PRO A 700 21.77 -25.28 -13.51
N PRO A 701 23.03 -24.79 -13.65
CA PRO A 701 23.33 -23.37 -13.85
C PRO A 701 22.69 -22.72 -15.07
N MET A 702 22.38 -23.52 -16.10
CA MET A 702 21.74 -23.04 -17.34
C MET A 702 20.24 -22.84 -17.22
N GLN A 703 19.62 -23.23 -16.11
CA GLN A 703 18.18 -23.09 -15.87
C GLN A 703 17.88 -21.88 -14.96
N SER A 704 16.60 -21.46 -14.96
CA SER A 704 16.16 -20.36 -14.10
C SER A 704 16.48 -20.63 -12.63
N ALA A 705 17.16 -19.68 -11.98
CA ALA A 705 17.46 -19.76 -10.55
C ALA A 705 16.20 -19.65 -9.67
N LYS A 706 15.08 -19.18 -10.21
CA LYS A 706 13.82 -18.96 -9.51
C LYS A 706 12.86 -20.15 -9.54
N MET A 707 13.31 -21.30 -10.04
CA MET A 707 12.57 -22.57 -10.09
C MET A 707 13.42 -23.72 -9.57
N ASN A 708 12.82 -24.68 -8.90
CA ASN A 708 13.45 -25.93 -8.46
C ASN A 708 12.45 -27.09 -8.62
N ARG A 709 12.68 -27.91 -9.63
CA ARG A 709 11.78 -29.05 -9.96
C ARG A 709 11.81 -30.15 -8.91
N SER A 710 12.97 -30.36 -8.28
CA SER A 710 13.09 -31.34 -7.20
C SER A 710 12.19 -30.91 -6.01
N GLU A 711 12.25 -29.65 -5.61
CA GLU A 711 11.40 -29.14 -4.55
C GLU A 711 9.91 -29.21 -4.90
N ALA A 712 9.52 -28.84 -6.14
CA ALA A 712 8.12 -28.87 -6.57
C ALA A 712 7.52 -30.29 -6.48
N LYS A 713 8.27 -31.31 -6.92
CA LYS A 713 7.84 -32.71 -6.82
C LYS A 713 7.71 -33.19 -5.38
N ILE A 714 8.67 -32.83 -4.51
CA ILE A 714 8.59 -33.16 -3.07
C ILE A 714 7.37 -32.48 -2.45
N VAL A 715 7.11 -31.21 -2.77
CA VAL A 715 5.91 -30.47 -2.29
C VAL A 715 4.64 -31.18 -2.72
N ALA A 716 4.51 -31.56 -3.99
CA ALA A 716 3.30 -32.23 -4.50
C ALA A 716 3.09 -33.59 -3.83
N GLY A 717 4.13 -34.44 -3.71
CA GLY A 717 4.04 -35.75 -3.04
C GLY A 717 3.64 -35.59 -1.58
N LEU A 718 4.26 -34.66 -0.85
CA LEU A 718 3.94 -34.37 0.55
C LEU A 718 2.51 -33.80 0.71
N ALA A 719 2.07 -32.95 -0.22
CA ALA A 719 0.70 -32.42 -0.22
C ALA A 719 -0.34 -33.53 -0.37
N ALA A 720 -0.08 -34.50 -1.26
CA ALA A 720 -0.91 -35.68 -1.43
C ALA A 720 -0.95 -36.56 -0.15
N ALA A 721 0.19 -36.74 0.52
CA ALA A 721 0.27 -37.49 1.77
C ALA A 721 -0.52 -36.80 2.90
N VAL A 722 -0.38 -35.47 3.03
CA VAL A 722 -1.17 -34.66 3.98
C VAL A 722 -2.67 -34.74 3.66
N TYR A 723 -3.06 -34.62 2.39
CA TYR A 723 -4.46 -34.80 1.97
C TYR A 723 -5.03 -36.15 2.42
N ARG A 724 -4.31 -37.24 2.14
CA ARG A 724 -4.72 -38.60 2.54
C ARG A 724 -4.80 -38.73 4.07
N GLN A 725 -3.82 -38.17 4.81
CA GLN A 725 -3.79 -38.20 6.26
C GLN A 725 -5.06 -37.55 6.85
N TYR A 726 -5.40 -36.35 6.41
CA TYR A 726 -6.57 -35.62 6.93
C TYR A 726 -7.89 -36.27 6.50
N THR A 727 -7.95 -36.82 5.30
CA THR A 727 -9.16 -37.53 4.83
C THR A 727 -9.39 -38.82 5.60
N PHE A 728 -8.34 -39.57 5.90
CA PHE A 728 -8.48 -40.89 6.55
C PHE A 728 -8.51 -40.82 8.09
N ALA A 729 -7.75 -39.92 8.72
CA ALA A 729 -7.63 -39.83 10.17
C ALA A 729 -8.61 -38.82 10.81
N GLU A 730 -8.83 -37.66 10.18
CA GLU A 730 -9.67 -36.59 10.72
C GLU A 730 -11.04 -36.50 10.00
N GLY A 731 -11.25 -37.29 8.94
CA GLY A 731 -12.52 -37.37 8.19
C GLY A 731 -12.83 -36.16 7.31
N CYS A 732 -11.99 -35.12 7.33
CA CYS A 732 -12.16 -33.92 6.48
C CYS A 732 -10.85 -33.24 6.15
N PHE A 733 -10.71 -32.86 4.89
CA PHE A 733 -9.67 -31.95 4.41
C PHE A 733 -10.33 -30.65 3.97
N SER A 734 -9.75 -29.51 4.35
CA SER A 734 -10.20 -28.18 3.92
C SER A 734 -9.03 -27.42 3.31
N ALA A 735 -9.12 -27.08 2.04
CA ALA A 735 -8.10 -26.28 1.35
C ALA A 735 -7.85 -24.93 2.03
N ALA A 736 -8.88 -24.35 2.65
CA ALA A 736 -8.79 -23.06 3.31
C ALA A 736 -8.08 -23.11 4.69
N SER A 737 -8.06 -24.26 5.39
CA SER A 737 -7.55 -24.33 6.76
C SER A 737 -6.48 -25.40 7.00
N THR A 738 -6.44 -26.48 6.19
CA THR A 738 -5.56 -27.61 6.43
C THR A 738 -4.14 -27.38 5.92
N LEU A 739 -3.97 -27.08 4.63
CA LEU A 739 -2.67 -27.05 3.98
C LEU A 739 -2.38 -25.72 3.29
N GLY A 740 -1.14 -25.25 3.40
CA GLY A 740 -0.64 -24.13 2.64
C GLY A 740 0.82 -24.33 2.24
N VAL A 741 1.21 -23.78 1.10
CA VAL A 741 2.59 -23.87 0.58
C VAL A 741 3.16 -22.47 0.45
N ILE A 742 4.32 -22.24 1.07
CA ILE A 742 5.05 -20.97 1.00
C ILE A 742 6.28 -21.16 0.12
N THR A 743 6.51 -20.24 -0.83
CA THR A 743 7.74 -20.20 -1.62
C THR A 743 8.03 -18.77 -2.07
N PRO A 744 9.32 -18.37 -2.25
CA PRO A 744 9.67 -16.96 -2.51
C PRO A 744 9.40 -16.49 -3.94
N TYR A 745 9.32 -17.40 -4.93
CA TYR A 745 9.29 -17.04 -6.34
C TYR A 745 8.00 -17.48 -7.04
N ARG A 746 7.44 -16.62 -7.89
CA ARG A 746 6.22 -16.90 -8.64
C ARG A 746 6.35 -18.04 -9.61
N SER A 747 7.49 -18.14 -10.31
CA SER A 747 7.78 -19.27 -11.19
C SER A 747 7.80 -20.61 -10.43
N GLN A 748 8.25 -20.60 -9.16
CA GLN A 748 8.16 -21.78 -8.30
C GLN A 748 6.71 -22.08 -7.87
N ILE A 749 5.90 -21.03 -7.62
CA ILE A 749 4.47 -21.21 -7.34
C ILE A 749 3.78 -21.89 -8.54
N ALA A 750 4.03 -21.40 -9.76
CA ALA A 750 3.49 -21.99 -10.98
C ALA A 750 3.87 -23.47 -11.13
N LEU A 751 5.16 -23.77 -10.94
CA LEU A 751 5.68 -25.12 -11.05
C LEU A 751 5.06 -26.05 -9.99
N ILE A 752 4.94 -25.60 -8.75
CA ILE A 752 4.31 -26.38 -7.66
C ILE A 752 2.84 -26.65 -7.98
N LYS A 753 2.11 -25.65 -8.46
CA LYS A 753 0.70 -25.83 -8.86
C LYS A 753 0.55 -26.86 -9.98
N LYS A 754 1.41 -26.81 -11.01
CA LYS A 754 1.44 -27.76 -12.10
C LYS A 754 1.69 -29.20 -11.62
N GLU A 755 2.66 -29.40 -10.69
CA GLU A 755 2.92 -30.72 -10.10
C GLU A 755 1.74 -31.21 -9.24
N ILE A 756 1.02 -30.29 -8.55
CA ILE A 756 -0.18 -30.61 -7.79
C ILE A 756 -1.34 -30.98 -8.70
N GLU A 757 -1.58 -30.24 -9.78
CA GLU A 757 -2.62 -30.54 -10.79
C GLU A 757 -2.42 -31.93 -11.44
N ALA A 758 -1.17 -32.31 -11.69
CA ALA A 758 -0.82 -33.62 -12.23
C ALA A 758 -1.19 -34.80 -11.29
N LEU A 759 -1.50 -34.54 -10.02
CA LEU A 759 -1.97 -35.55 -9.08
C LEU A 759 -3.47 -35.88 -9.26
N GLU A 760 -4.19 -35.09 -10.04
CA GLU A 760 -5.64 -35.21 -10.27
C GLU A 760 -6.50 -35.28 -8.97
N ILE A 761 -6.08 -34.55 -7.92
CA ILE A 761 -6.81 -34.41 -6.67
C ILE A 761 -7.44 -33.01 -6.59
N PRO A 762 -8.74 -32.83 -6.93
CA PRO A 762 -9.35 -31.49 -7.06
C PRO A 762 -9.23 -30.62 -5.80
N ALA A 763 -9.32 -31.19 -4.61
CA ALA A 763 -9.21 -30.48 -3.36
C ALA A 763 -7.82 -29.83 -3.13
N LEU A 764 -6.77 -30.36 -3.74
CA LEU A 764 -5.42 -29.78 -3.66
C LEU A 764 -5.23 -28.59 -4.61
N ASN A 765 -6.01 -28.48 -5.67
CA ASN A 765 -5.93 -27.32 -6.59
C ASN A 765 -6.42 -26.03 -5.92
N GLU A 766 -7.22 -26.14 -4.85
CA GLU A 766 -7.76 -25.00 -4.11
C GLU A 766 -6.87 -24.54 -2.96
N ILE A 767 -5.77 -25.23 -2.63
CA ILE A 767 -4.88 -24.82 -1.55
C ILE A 767 -4.14 -23.53 -1.89
N LEU A 768 -3.82 -22.73 -0.88
CA LEU A 768 -3.02 -21.53 -1.08
C LEU A 768 -1.55 -21.90 -1.27
N VAL A 769 -1.01 -21.60 -2.47
CA VAL A 769 0.42 -21.66 -2.80
C VAL A 769 0.84 -20.24 -3.13
N ASP A 770 1.62 -19.56 -2.26
CA ASP A 770 2.00 -18.15 -2.47
C ASP A 770 3.26 -17.77 -1.67
N THR A 771 3.66 -16.50 -1.76
CA THR A 771 4.80 -15.95 -1.02
C THR A 771 4.48 -15.73 0.46
N VAL A 772 5.53 -15.53 1.28
CA VAL A 772 5.38 -15.32 2.74
C VAL A 772 4.57 -14.07 3.06
N GLU A 773 4.68 -13.03 2.25
CA GLU A 773 3.93 -11.77 2.40
C GLU A 773 2.42 -12.00 2.28
N ARG A 774 2.01 -12.93 1.42
CA ARG A 774 0.58 -13.28 1.22
C ARG A 774 0.03 -14.16 2.33
N PHE A 775 0.87 -14.92 3.00
CA PHE A 775 0.48 -15.70 4.17
C PHE A 775 0.36 -14.86 5.44
N GLN A 776 0.82 -13.60 5.43
CA GLN A 776 0.68 -12.75 6.61
C GLN A 776 -0.80 -12.56 6.99
N GLY A 777 -1.11 -12.68 8.28
CA GLY A 777 -2.49 -12.68 8.79
C GLY A 777 -3.23 -14.02 8.65
N SER A 778 -2.71 -14.99 7.88
CA SER A 778 -3.34 -16.32 7.73
C SER A 778 -2.62 -17.39 8.54
N GLU A 779 -3.26 -18.55 8.70
CA GLU A 779 -2.71 -19.74 9.35
C GLU A 779 -3.25 -21.01 8.71
N ARG A 780 -2.51 -22.10 8.78
CA ARG A 780 -2.92 -23.44 8.34
C ARG A 780 -2.49 -24.48 9.37
N ASP A 781 -3.16 -25.62 9.37
CA ASP A 781 -2.72 -26.74 10.21
C ASP A 781 -1.33 -27.22 9.81
N VAL A 782 -1.09 -27.34 8.51
CA VAL A 782 0.17 -27.76 7.91
C VAL A 782 0.69 -26.69 6.96
N ILE A 783 1.94 -26.31 7.11
CA ILE A 783 2.67 -25.44 6.15
C ILE A 783 3.83 -26.23 5.54
N ILE A 784 3.96 -26.15 4.23
CA ILE A 784 5.14 -26.62 3.50
C ILE A 784 5.88 -25.36 3.01
N TYR A 785 7.16 -25.22 3.37
CA TYR A 785 7.99 -24.10 2.95
C TYR A 785 9.10 -24.59 1.99
N SER A 786 8.96 -24.28 0.71
CA SER A 786 9.96 -24.52 -0.35
C SER A 786 10.85 -23.28 -0.47
N PHE A 787 12.12 -23.40 -0.09
CA PHE A 787 13.07 -22.28 -0.14
C PHE A 787 13.45 -21.86 -1.55
N CYS A 788 13.48 -22.80 -2.49
CA CYS A 788 13.85 -22.57 -3.89
C CYS A 788 15.19 -21.82 -4.06
N VAL A 789 16.21 -22.23 -3.29
CA VAL A 789 17.55 -21.67 -3.37
C VAL A 789 18.46 -22.60 -4.16
N ASN A 790 18.84 -22.17 -5.37
CA ASN A 790 19.71 -22.91 -6.28
C ASN A 790 21.15 -22.34 -6.31
N ARG A 791 21.33 -21.08 -5.85
CA ARG A 791 22.61 -20.34 -5.87
C ARG A 791 22.80 -19.54 -4.59
N LEU A 792 24.05 -19.39 -4.14
CA LEU A 792 24.39 -18.63 -2.92
C LEU A 792 23.94 -17.16 -2.96
N SER A 793 23.98 -16.53 -4.13
CA SER A 793 23.52 -15.13 -4.29
C SER A 793 22.07 -14.92 -3.87
N GLN A 794 21.20 -15.94 -3.97
CA GLN A 794 19.78 -15.86 -3.62
C GLN A 794 19.54 -15.70 -2.11
N LEU A 795 20.49 -16.14 -1.26
CA LEU A 795 20.37 -16.00 0.21
C LEU A 795 20.21 -14.54 0.66
N ARG A 796 20.82 -13.59 -0.08
CA ARG A 796 20.73 -12.16 0.26
C ARG A 796 19.31 -11.60 0.10
N PHE A 797 18.53 -12.16 -0.82
CA PHE A 797 17.16 -11.71 -1.12
C PHE A 797 16.09 -12.50 -0.36
N LEU A 798 16.46 -13.71 0.08
CA LEU A 798 15.57 -14.60 0.81
C LEU A 798 15.29 -14.08 2.23
N ALA A 799 16.32 -13.61 2.92
CA ALA A 799 16.28 -13.17 4.31
C ALA A 799 15.98 -11.67 4.45
N ASN A 800 15.12 -11.31 5.40
CA ASN A 800 14.96 -9.92 5.85
C ASN A 800 15.54 -9.80 7.27
N LEU A 801 16.83 -9.47 7.34
CA LEU A 801 17.58 -9.47 8.59
C LEU A 801 17.43 -8.14 9.33
N THR A 802 17.20 -8.23 10.63
CA THR A 802 17.33 -7.15 11.61
C THR A 802 18.12 -7.65 12.82
N GLU A 803 18.69 -6.72 13.58
CA GLU A 803 19.43 -7.05 14.80
C GLU A 803 18.83 -6.33 16.00
N GLU A 804 18.54 -7.05 17.06
CA GLU A 804 18.06 -6.53 18.33
C GLU A 804 18.84 -7.13 19.49
N ASN A 805 19.54 -6.31 20.27
CA ASN A 805 20.35 -6.74 21.44
C ASN A 805 21.37 -7.84 21.08
N GLY A 806 22.00 -7.75 19.92
CA GLY A 806 22.97 -8.75 19.43
C GLY A 806 22.36 -10.03 18.88
N ILE A 807 21.03 -10.14 18.80
CA ILE A 807 20.33 -11.28 18.21
C ILE A 807 19.89 -10.90 16.79
N ARG A 808 20.32 -11.70 15.81
CA ARG A 808 19.86 -11.55 14.43
C ARG A 808 18.53 -12.26 14.23
N ILE A 809 17.58 -11.54 13.66
CA ILE A 809 16.22 -12.00 13.39
C ILE A 809 15.98 -11.95 11.88
N ASP A 810 15.59 -13.09 11.29
CA ASP A 810 15.04 -13.11 9.92
C ASP A 810 13.52 -12.99 10.00
N ARG A 811 13.02 -11.81 9.66
CA ARG A 811 11.58 -11.48 9.74
C ARG A 811 10.74 -12.30 8.78
N LYS A 812 11.24 -12.62 7.57
CA LYS A 812 10.54 -13.46 6.59
C LYS A 812 10.43 -14.90 7.09
N LEU A 813 11.53 -15.47 7.55
CA LEU A 813 11.55 -16.81 8.15
C LEU A 813 10.60 -16.89 9.35
N ASN A 814 10.65 -15.90 10.24
CA ASN A 814 9.77 -15.85 11.42
C ASN A 814 8.30 -15.90 11.00
N VAL A 815 7.90 -15.10 9.99
CA VAL A 815 6.52 -15.14 9.50
C VAL A 815 6.19 -16.50 8.90
N ALA A 816 7.05 -17.08 8.05
CA ALA A 816 6.79 -18.38 7.44
C ALA A 816 6.58 -19.49 8.47
N LEU A 817 7.49 -19.63 9.45
CA LEU A 817 7.42 -20.65 10.48
C LEU A 817 6.18 -20.52 11.38
N THR A 818 5.78 -19.28 11.66
CA THR A 818 4.66 -19.00 12.56
C THR A 818 3.28 -19.05 11.90
N ARG A 819 3.20 -19.50 10.63
CA ARG A 819 1.91 -19.77 9.95
C ARG A 819 1.35 -21.15 10.25
N ALA A 820 2.20 -22.11 10.63
CA ALA A 820 1.80 -23.48 10.92
C ALA A 820 1.18 -23.60 12.31
N ARG A 821 0.06 -24.30 12.38
CA ARG A 821 -0.59 -24.63 13.68
C ARG A 821 -0.10 -25.96 14.24
N LYS A 822 -0.10 -27.01 13.41
CA LYS A 822 0.17 -28.38 13.85
C LYS A 822 1.51 -28.91 13.31
N GLN A 823 1.87 -28.63 12.04
CA GLN A 823 3.07 -29.19 11.41
C GLN A 823 3.71 -28.19 10.45
N MET A 824 5.04 -28.24 10.40
CA MET A 824 5.88 -27.41 9.53
C MET A 824 6.88 -28.29 8.77
N PHE A 825 6.78 -28.34 7.43
CA PHE A 825 7.71 -29.04 6.57
C PHE A 825 8.54 -28.04 5.78
N ILE A 826 9.85 -28.23 5.77
CA ILE A 826 10.82 -27.31 5.18
C ILE A 826 11.58 -28.07 4.09
N ILE A 827 11.61 -27.55 2.87
CA ILE A 827 12.24 -28.17 1.72
C ILE A 827 13.31 -27.22 1.15
N GLY A 828 14.49 -27.74 0.84
CA GLY A 828 15.54 -26.91 0.27
C GLY A 828 16.89 -27.59 0.10
N VAL A 829 17.82 -26.91 -0.56
CA VAL A 829 19.20 -27.37 -0.77
C VAL A 829 20.01 -27.08 0.49
N ARG A 830 20.19 -28.10 1.35
CA ARG A 830 20.79 -27.97 2.68
C ARG A 830 22.14 -27.27 2.66
N GLN A 831 23.04 -27.70 1.78
CA GLN A 831 24.41 -27.17 1.69
C GLN A 831 24.47 -25.67 1.40
N LEU A 832 23.53 -25.14 0.61
CA LEU A 832 23.42 -23.71 0.32
C LEU A 832 22.82 -22.95 1.49
N LEU A 833 21.75 -23.47 2.06
CA LEU A 833 20.99 -22.81 3.13
C LEU A 833 21.78 -22.73 4.44
N GLU A 834 22.60 -23.73 4.79
CA GLU A 834 23.46 -23.75 5.99
C GLU A 834 24.54 -22.65 6.00
N GLN A 835 24.81 -22.00 4.85
CA GLN A 835 25.67 -20.81 4.83
C GLN A 835 25.05 -19.61 5.58
N ASN A 836 23.74 -19.61 5.79
CA ASN A 836 23.09 -18.67 6.71
C ASN A 836 23.04 -19.26 8.13
N PRO A 837 23.65 -18.61 9.14
CA PRO A 837 23.71 -19.13 10.52
C PRO A 837 22.33 -19.40 11.15
N ILE A 838 21.30 -18.63 10.79
CA ILE A 838 19.92 -18.80 11.32
C ILE A 838 19.33 -20.10 10.75
N TYR A 839 19.53 -20.36 9.45
CA TYR A 839 19.01 -21.58 8.81
C TYR A 839 19.76 -22.82 9.30
N ALA A 840 21.09 -22.71 9.51
CA ALA A 840 21.88 -23.79 10.11
C ALA A 840 21.37 -24.18 11.51
N GLN A 841 20.98 -23.18 12.33
CA GLN A 841 20.36 -23.42 13.64
C GLN A 841 18.97 -24.05 13.52
N LEU A 842 18.17 -23.62 12.55
CA LEU A 842 16.85 -24.20 12.28
C LEU A 842 16.96 -25.69 11.95
N PHE A 843 17.87 -26.05 11.02
CA PHE A 843 18.01 -27.46 10.61
C PHE A 843 18.50 -28.36 11.74
N LYS A 844 19.42 -27.90 12.60
CA LYS A 844 19.80 -28.63 13.82
C LYS A 844 18.62 -28.93 14.71
N SER A 845 17.63 -28.02 14.79
CA SER A 845 16.41 -28.24 15.56
C SER A 845 15.39 -29.15 14.85
N CYS A 846 15.51 -29.35 13.52
CA CYS A 846 14.71 -30.33 12.79
C CYS A 846 15.28 -31.76 12.87
N ASP A 847 16.61 -31.88 13.04
CA ASP A 847 17.31 -33.16 13.14
C ASP A 847 17.21 -33.77 14.56
N SER A 848 16.97 -32.94 15.58
CA SER A 848 16.73 -33.35 16.97
C SER A 848 15.27 -33.79 17.22
#